data_f9bb02044973eef9818c66c263ad4d86
#
_entry.id   f9bb02044973eef9818c66c263ad4d86
#
_cell.length_a   1.000
_cell.length_b   1.000
_cell.length_c   1.000
_cell.angle_alpha   90.00
_cell.angle_beta   90.00
_cell.angle_gamma   90.00
#
_symmetry.space_group_name_H-M   'P 1'
#
loop_
_entity.id
_entity.type
_entity.pdbx_description
1 polymer ?
#
loop_
_entity_poly.entity_id
_entity_poly.type
_entity_poly.pdbx_seq_one_letter_code
_entity_poly.pdbx_strand_id
1 'polypeptide(L)'
;MSRAIRIYRVAAAAALRYNVRSLFSDNSFAASVTVDSEETGLYGFPVLKTAKGFRRFVDEAIESAGELASRISQMPPSEEVINAMDEISNTVCSVIDSAELCRNTHPDREFVEEANKASMRISEYLHFLNTNHTLYNAVLMSEQEGSIQSEEARRAAHSLRIDFEKGGIHLPAEKLERVNQLNTQIALLGRQFNENIITDPGHVDVFPASCIPRNMQHHFKPIYRQFLPVDNEPLGLRDKKKEKGFRLVTESSSLSSILKWVSDAEVRKQTYIIGNSVPRANLCVIDKLISSRHELAQIMGCRSYAEFAIRPNMAASPDVVMDFLLTLSNMVRLRADAEFKLIQDYKRTVDNDVRADPEPWDEAYLTGRMKSSACDLDSLVIASYFPTFQCLEGLKLLVQSVFGVTFSSMPFSPGESWHPDVMKLLLHHPQEIVALVCNFPNSRGSSISKLNHWDVETLFHEFGHALHSLFSRTDYQHFSGTRVVLDFAETPSNLFEYYAWDYRVLKTFARHYSTGEVIPEKLVDSMNRARNMFSAMELQRQILYSLIDLTLFGEQPSTPMDTISIVADLKRQCTSWKHVEGTHWHTRFSHLINYGAGYYSYLYAKCFASTIWEKVCRDDPLSLSTGTAIRTKLLQHGGAKDPSNLLRDLAGHSILRSYNGGIVPDTSSLCKEMNL
;
A
#
# COMPACT_ATOMS: atom_id res chain seq x y z
N MET A 1 6.84 2.90 7.95
CA MET A 1 7.08 2.21 6.68
C MET A 1 5.82 2.21 5.86
N SER A 2 5.61 3.13 5.02
CA SER A 2 4.70 2.99 3.89
C SER A 2 5.00 4.14 2.96
N ARG A 3 5.85 3.92 2.00
CA ARG A 3 5.74 4.65 0.75
C ARG A 3 4.47 4.09 0.14
N ALA A 4 3.36 4.81 0.25
CA ALA A 4 2.12 4.43 -0.37
C ALA A 4 2.35 4.38 -1.88
N ILE A 5 2.60 3.18 -2.38
CA ILE A 5 2.61 2.91 -3.80
C ILE A 5 1.16 2.62 -4.14
N ARG A 6 0.61 3.37 -5.07
CA ARG A 6 -0.78 3.20 -5.53
C ARG A 6 -0.72 2.63 -6.93
N ILE A 7 -1.48 1.57 -7.15
CA ILE A 7 -1.76 1.11 -8.51
C ILE A 7 -2.93 1.92 -9.01
N TYR A 8 -2.70 2.57 -10.14
CA TYR A 8 -3.73 3.30 -10.86
C TYR A 8 -4.19 2.45 -12.02
N ARG A 9 -5.49 2.21 -12.08
CA ARG A 9 -6.12 1.56 -13.21
C ARG A 9 -6.63 2.65 -14.14
N VAL A 10 -6.04 2.76 -15.31
CA VAL A 10 -6.52 3.66 -16.35
C VAL A 10 -7.46 2.87 -17.25
N ALA A 11 -8.76 3.09 -17.12
CA ALA A 11 -9.73 2.42 -17.95
C ALA A 11 -9.68 2.97 -19.38
N ALA A 12 -9.00 2.26 -20.28
CA ALA A 12 -8.91 2.59 -21.70
C ALA A 12 -10.04 1.97 -22.54
N ALA A 13 -11.14 1.55 -21.92
CA ALA A 13 -12.18 0.76 -22.59
C ALA A 13 -12.88 1.47 -23.75
N ALA A 14 -12.87 2.80 -23.82
CA ALA A 14 -13.54 3.53 -24.91
C ALA A 14 -12.66 3.76 -26.16
N ALA A 15 -11.36 3.94 -26.00
CA ALA A 15 -10.48 4.25 -27.13
C ALA A 15 -10.06 3.01 -27.95
N LEU A 16 -9.99 1.83 -27.31
CA LEU A 16 -9.58 0.59 -27.97
C LEU A 16 -10.72 -0.12 -28.74
N ARG A 17 -11.98 0.09 -28.35
CA ARG A 17 -13.12 -0.49 -29.11
C ARG A 17 -13.26 0.04 -30.54
N TYR A 18 -12.77 1.22 -30.82
CA TYR A 18 -12.79 1.80 -32.18
C TYR A 18 -11.63 1.36 -33.07
N ASN A 19 -10.45 1.05 -32.51
CA ASN A 19 -9.27 0.72 -33.33
C ASN A 19 -9.00 -0.79 -33.47
N VAL A 20 -9.49 -1.65 -32.58
CA VAL A 20 -9.21 -3.09 -32.64
C VAL A 20 -10.14 -3.84 -33.61
N ARG A 21 -11.35 -3.35 -33.85
CA ARG A 21 -12.25 -3.99 -34.87
C ARG A 21 -11.80 -3.76 -36.31
N SER A 22 -10.99 -2.73 -36.60
CA SER A 22 -10.48 -2.49 -37.96
C SER A 22 -9.16 -3.20 -38.29
N LEU A 23 -8.49 -3.82 -37.30
CA LEU A 23 -7.18 -4.45 -37.48
C LEU A 23 -7.22 -5.96 -37.66
N PHE A 24 -8.40 -6.61 -37.55
CA PHE A 24 -8.53 -8.07 -37.67
C PHE A 24 -9.36 -8.55 -38.86
N SER A 25 -9.68 -7.69 -39.82
CA SER A 25 -10.18 -8.11 -41.12
C SER A 25 -9.10 -7.73 -42.16
N ASP A 26 -8.28 -8.63 -42.47
CA ASP A 26 -7.53 -8.88 -43.68
C ASP A 26 -6.05 -9.21 -43.46
N ASN A 27 -5.73 -10.46 -43.68
CA ASN A 27 -4.39 -10.93 -44.03
C ASN A 27 -4.02 -10.36 -45.38
N SER A 28 -3.07 -9.43 -45.41
CA SER A 28 -2.01 -9.28 -46.41
C SER A 28 -1.52 -7.84 -46.49
N PHE A 29 -0.23 -7.70 -46.67
CA PHE A 29 0.58 -6.53 -47.00
C PHE A 29 1.38 -5.88 -45.89
N ALA A 30 2.67 -6.20 -45.88
CA ALA A 30 3.74 -5.32 -45.47
C ALA A 30 3.74 -4.10 -46.40
N ALA A 31 3.19 -2.98 -45.93
CA ALA A 31 3.37 -1.69 -46.54
C ALA A 31 3.88 -0.72 -45.47
N SER A 32 4.98 -0.09 -45.74
CA SER A 32 5.55 1.02 -44.96
C SER A 32 4.50 2.15 -44.83
N VAL A 33 3.81 2.17 -43.71
CA VAL A 33 2.93 3.31 -43.35
C VAL A 33 3.80 4.36 -42.70
N THR A 34 4.01 5.46 -43.36
CA THR A 34 4.38 6.74 -42.75
C THR A 34 3.19 7.14 -41.88
N VAL A 35 3.29 6.91 -40.59
CA VAL A 35 2.31 7.37 -39.61
C VAL A 35 2.52 8.88 -39.47
N ASP A 36 1.56 9.67 -39.97
CA ASP A 36 1.37 11.04 -39.50
C ASP A 36 1.14 10.97 -38.00
N SER A 37 2.10 11.49 -37.22
CA SER A 37 2.12 11.39 -35.78
C SER A 37 1.22 12.46 -35.17
N GLU A 38 -0.09 12.27 -35.22
CA GLU A 38 -0.99 13.05 -34.37
C GLU A 38 -0.73 12.68 -32.89
N GLU A 39 -0.58 13.69 -32.04
CA GLU A 39 -0.48 13.51 -30.59
C GLU A 39 -1.71 12.75 -30.06
N THR A 40 -1.48 11.65 -29.38
CA THR A 40 -2.54 10.78 -28.81
C THR A 40 -3.18 11.38 -27.56
N GLY A 41 -2.46 12.18 -26.78
CA GLY A 41 -2.86 12.66 -25.46
C GLY A 41 -2.42 11.74 -24.32
N LEU A 42 -2.35 12.29 -23.12
CA LEU A 42 -1.87 11.61 -21.91
C LEU A 42 -2.63 10.30 -21.66
N TYR A 43 -1.90 9.22 -21.38
CA TYR A 43 -2.42 7.84 -21.17
C TYR A 43 -3.17 7.28 -22.38
N GLY A 44 -3.01 7.86 -23.58
CA GLY A 44 -3.75 7.47 -24.79
C GLY A 44 -5.17 8.05 -24.90
N PHE A 45 -5.56 8.98 -24.02
CA PHE A 45 -6.83 9.69 -24.10
C PHE A 45 -6.72 10.92 -25.02
N PRO A 46 -7.40 10.96 -26.16
CA PRO A 46 -7.31 12.09 -27.10
C PRO A 46 -7.72 13.45 -26.49
N VAL A 47 -8.58 13.42 -25.47
CA VAL A 47 -9.02 14.62 -24.74
C VAL A 47 -7.91 15.20 -23.87
N LEU A 48 -6.89 14.42 -23.46
CA LEU A 48 -5.80 14.82 -22.56
C LEU A 48 -4.53 15.29 -23.32
N LYS A 49 -4.63 15.86 -24.50
CA LYS A 49 -3.50 16.47 -25.23
C LYS A 49 -2.91 17.69 -24.50
N THR A 50 -3.69 18.35 -23.68
CA THR A 50 -3.27 19.48 -22.84
C THR A 50 -3.85 19.32 -21.43
N ALA A 51 -3.25 20.02 -20.45
CA ALA A 51 -3.75 20.02 -19.06
C ALA A 51 -5.24 20.42 -18.98
N LYS A 52 -5.67 21.39 -19.77
CA LYS A 52 -7.09 21.83 -19.84
C LYS A 52 -8.04 20.74 -20.36
N GLY A 53 -7.52 19.70 -21.01
CA GLY A 53 -8.28 18.55 -21.45
C GLY A 53 -8.97 17.82 -20.30
N PHE A 54 -8.44 17.89 -19.08
CA PHE A 54 -9.11 17.31 -17.90
C PHE A 54 -10.50 17.90 -17.64
N ARG A 55 -10.73 19.18 -17.95
CA ARG A 55 -12.07 19.81 -17.81
C ARG A 55 -13.08 19.14 -18.73
N ARG A 56 -12.70 18.99 -19.99
CA ARG A 56 -13.54 18.36 -20.99
C ARG A 56 -13.74 16.87 -20.68
N PHE A 57 -12.72 16.19 -20.19
CA PHE A 57 -12.82 14.77 -19.80
C PHE A 57 -13.86 14.57 -18.67
N VAL A 58 -13.90 15.48 -17.69
CA VAL A 58 -14.94 15.49 -16.65
C VAL A 58 -16.32 15.80 -17.24
N ASP A 59 -16.42 16.81 -18.12
CA ASP A 59 -17.70 17.22 -18.70
C ASP A 59 -18.33 16.06 -19.51
N GLU A 60 -17.55 15.41 -20.38
CA GLU A 60 -17.98 14.24 -21.17
C GLU A 60 -18.39 13.05 -20.27
N ALA A 61 -17.67 12.82 -19.19
CA ALA A 61 -18.00 11.76 -18.23
C ALA A 61 -19.32 12.04 -17.47
N ILE A 62 -19.54 13.28 -17.03
CA ILE A 62 -20.76 13.70 -16.34
C ILE A 62 -21.97 13.60 -17.30
N GLU A 63 -21.83 14.04 -18.55
CA GLU A 63 -22.88 13.95 -19.56
C GLU A 63 -23.27 12.50 -19.82
N SER A 64 -22.29 11.64 -20.14
CA SER A 64 -22.52 10.21 -20.41
C SER A 64 -23.13 9.49 -19.20
N ALA A 65 -22.61 9.70 -18.00
CA ALA A 65 -23.16 9.11 -16.79
C ALA A 65 -24.60 9.65 -16.49
N GLY A 66 -24.87 10.92 -16.78
CA GLY A 66 -26.20 11.54 -16.64
C GLY A 66 -27.24 10.94 -17.58
N GLU A 67 -26.87 10.67 -18.85
CA GLU A 67 -27.73 9.98 -19.81
C GLU A 67 -28.07 8.55 -19.34
N LEU A 68 -27.05 7.81 -18.85
CA LEU A 68 -27.27 6.47 -18.29
C LEU A 68 -28.18 6.51 -17.06
N ALA A 69 -27.97 7.45 -16.13
CA ALA A 69 -28.79 7.63 -14.95
C ALA A 69 -30.26 7.95 -15.32
N SER A 70 -30.48 8.78 -16.35
CA SER A 70 -31.81 9.09 -16.87
C SER A 70 -32.49 7.85 -17.50
N ARG A 71 -31.74 7.01 -18.20
CA ARG A 71 -32.23 5.75 -18.73
C ARG A 71 -32.62 4.78 -17.63
N ILE A 72 -31.78 4.60 -16.62
CA ILE A 72 -32.02 3.72 -15.47
C ILE A 72 -33.35 4.06 -14.80
N SER A 73 -33.70 5.35 -14.68
CA SER A 73 -34.97 5.79 -14.08
C SER A 73 -36.24 5.30 -14.80
N GLN A 74 -36.11 4.85 -16.06
CA GLN A 74 -37.20 4.37 -16.90
C GLN A 74 -37.15 2.84 -17.16
N MET A 75 -36.10 2.18 -16.68
CA MET A 75 -35.93 0.74 -16.87
C MET A 75 -36.74 -0.07 -15.86
N PRO A 76 -37.33 -1.21 -16.27
CA PRO A 76 -37.86 -2.16 -15.30
C PRO A 76 -36.72 -2.81 -14.49
N PRO A 77 -37.01 -3.30 -13.27
CA PRO A 77 -36.05 -4.04 -12.48
C PRO A 77 -35.47 -5.23 -13.27
N SER A 78 -34.16 -5.21 -13.49
CA SER A 78 -33.47 -6.20 -14.36
C SER A 78 -31.96 -6.18 -14.20
N GLU A 79 -31.29 -7.14 -14.81
CA GLU A 79 -29.81 -7.18 -14.90
C GLU A 79 -29.26 -6.00 -15.71
N GLU A 80 -30.00 -5.46 -16.68
CA GLU A 80 -29.61 -4.30 -17.48
C GLU A 80 -29.46 -3.03 -16.63
N VAL A 81 -30.21 -2.88 -15.53
CA VAL A 81 -30.03 -1.80 -14.58
C VAL A 81 -28.65 -1.91 -13.93
N ILE A 82 -28.22 -3.11 -13.56
CA ILE A 82 -26.92 -3.35 -12.93
C ILE A 82 -25.78 -3.10 -13.92
N ASN A 83 -25.94 -3.54 -15.17
CA ASN A 83 -24.99 -3.26 -16.24
C ASN A 83 -24.84 -1.74 -16.50
N ALA A 84 -25.94 -1.00 -16.51
CA ALA A 84 -25.91 0.45 -16.71
C ALA A 84 -25.27 1.17 -15.50
N MET A 85 -25.48 0.70 -14.28
CA MET A 85 -24.80 1.22 -13.09
C MET A 85 -23.30 0.95 -13.11
N ASP A 86 -22.89 -0.23 -13.56
CA ASP A 86 -21.46 -0.56 -13.73
C ASP A 86 -20.79 0.32 -14.80
N GLU A 87 -21.50 0.64 -15.90
CA GLU A 87 -20.98 1.55 -16.94
C GLU A 87 -20.86 2.99 -16.42
N ILE A 88 -21.79 3.48 -15.58
CA ILE A 88 -21.64 4.76 -14.89
C ILE A 88 -20.37 4.73 -14.04
N SER A 89 -20.18 3.68 -13.25
CA SER A 89 -18.99 3.50 -12.41
C SER A 89 -17.71 3.47 -13.24
N ASN A 90 -17.71 2.76 -14.36
CA ASN A 90 -16.58 2.68 -15.30
C ASN A 90 -16.21 4.07 -15.87
N THR A 91 -17.21 4.82 -16.29
CA THR A 91 -17.04 6.18 -16.85
C THR A 91 -16.43 7.14 -15.81
N VAL A 92 -16.98 7.16 -14.60
CA VAL A 92 -16.50 7.99 -13.50
C VAL A 92 -15.10 7.60 -13.06
N CYS A 93 -14.84 6.30 -12.93
CA CYS A 93 -13.52 5.79 -12.54
C CYS A 93 -12.44 6.10 -13.57
N SER A 94 -12.75 6.13 -14.87
CA SER A 94 -11.78 6.50 -15.91
C SER A 94 -11.19 7.90 -15.68
N VAL A 95 -12.03 8.86 -15.26
CA VAL A 95 -11.58 10.21 -14.92
C VAL A 95 -10.82 10.23 -13.59
N ILE A 96 -11.35 9.58 -12.55
CA ILE A 96 -10.74 9.56 -11.21
C ILE A 96 -9.35 8.96 -11.28
N ASP A 97 -9.20 7.78 -11.86
CA ASP A 97 -7.94 7.05 -11.91
C ASP A 97 -6.89 7.81 -12.73
N SER A 98 -7.29 8.41 -13.86
CA SER A 98 -6.40 9.23 -14.68
C SER A 98 -5.97 10.51 -13.97
N ALA A 99 -6.89 11.19 -13.28
CA ALA A 99 -6.59 12.40 -12.51
C ALA A 99 -5.68 12.10 -11.31
N GLU A 100 -5.95 11.00 -10.58
CA GLU A 100 -5.13 10.55 -9.45
C GLU A 100 -3.71 10.17 -9.90
N LEU A 101 -3.56 9.45 -11.01
CA LEU A 101 -2.25 9.13 -11.57
C LEU A 101 -1.51 10.41 -11.94
N CYS A 102 -2.14 11.32 -12.67
CA CYS A 102 -1.54 12.57 -13.12
C CYS A 102 -1.07 13.43 -11.96
N ARG A 103 -1.94 13.70 -10.96
CA ARG A 103 -1.60 14.59 -9.84
C ARG A 103 -0.46 14.08 -8.96
N ASN A 104 -0.22 12.76 -8.95
CA ASN A 104 0.83 12.14 -8.14
C ASN A 104 2.13 11.89 -8.89
N THR A 105 2.14 11.93 -10.24
CA THR A 105 3.31 11.51 -11.03
C THR A 105 3.76 12.51 -12.08
N HIS A 106 2.88 13.40 -12.54
CA HIS A 106 3.20 14.30 -13.64
C HIS A 106 4.17 15.41 -13.21
N PRO A 107 5.27 15.67 -13.94
CA PRO A 107 6.24 16.71 -13.59
C PRO A 107 5.74 18.13 -13.85
N ASP A 108 4.80 18.31 -14.77
CA ASP A 108 4.26 19.64 -15.11
C ASP A 108 3.16 20.04 -14.14
N ARG A 109 3.36 21.18 -13.50
CA ARG A 109 2.45 21.73 -12.49
C ARG A 109 1.06 22.07 -13.05
N GLU A 110 0.93 22.50 -14.32
CA GLU A 110 -0.37 22.79 -14.93
C GLU A 110 -1.23 21.52 -15.03
N PHE A 111 -0.63 20.39 -15.43
CA PHE A 111 -1.30 19.09 -15.44
C PHE A 111 -1.73 18.66 -14.03
N VAL A 112 -0.86 18.82 -13.04
CA VAL A 112 -1.17 18.48 -11.64
C VAL A 112 -2.35 19.32 -11.11
N GLU A 113 -2.37 20.62 -11.39
CA GLU A 113 -3.45 21.53 -10.95
C GLU A 113 -4.79 21.21 -11.63
N GLU A 114 -4.81 20.97 -12.93
CA GLU A 114 -6.05 20.61 -13.64
C GLU A 114 -6.53 19.19 -13.27
N ALA A 115 -5.65 18.24 -13.04
CA ALA A 115 -5.99 16.92 -12.52
C ALA A 115 -6.59 16.98 -11.10
N ASN A 116 -6.07 17.86 -10.23
CA ASN A 116 -6.67 18.09 -8.91
C ASN A 116 -8.10 18.65 -9.02
N LYS A 117 -8.33 19.61 -9.93
CA LYS A 117 -9.67 20.17 -10.18
C LYS A 117 -10.62 19.11 -10.74
N ALA A 118 -10.12 18.26 -11.64
CA ALA A 118 -10.89 17.17 -12.22
C ALA A 118 -11.31 16.15 -11.14
N SER A 119 -10.35 15.73 -10.28
CA SER A 119 -10.62 14.82 -9.16
C SER A 119 -11.66 15.38 -8.20
N MET A 120 -11.63 16.68 -7.90
CA MET A 120 -12.63 17.33 -7.06
C MET A 120 -14.02 17.33 -7.71
N ARG A 121 -14.15 17.80 -8.96
CA ARG A 121 -15.43 17.88 -9.66
C ARG A 121 -16.09 16.51 -9.84
N ILE A 122 -15.31 15.51 -10.25
CA ILE A 122 -15.88 14.15 -10.43
C ILE A 122 -16.27 13.52 -9.10
N SER A 123 -15.56 13.84 -8.00
CA SER A 123 -15.92 13.39 -6.64
C SER A 123 -17.22 14.04 -6.16
N GLU A 124 -17.46 15.31 -6.47
CA GLU A 124 -18.73 16.00 -6.21
C GLU A 124 -19.88 15.34 -7.00
N TYR A 125 -19.64 15.01 -8.27
CA TYR A 125 -20.63 14.32 -9.08
C TYR A 125 -20.92 12.89 -8.58
N LEU A 126 -19.90 12.17 -8.14
CA LEU A 126 -20.07 10.85 -7.51
C LEU A 126 -20.91 10.95 -6.24
N HIS A 127 -20.71 12.00 -5.44
CA HIS A 127 -21.56 12.25 -4.27
C HIS A 127 -23.02 12.49 -4.68
N PHE A 128 -23.27 13.28 -5.72
CA PHE A 128 -24.61 13.47 -6.29
C PHE A 128 -25.25 12.16 -6.74
N LEU A 129 -24.51 11.29 -7.44
CA LEU A 129 -25.00 9.96 -7.82
C LEU A 129 -25.34 9.09 -6.62
N ASN A 130 -24.48 9.06 -5.61
CA ASN A 130 -24.66 8.25 -4.40
C ASN A 130 -25.81 8.73 -3.50
N THR A 131 -26.29 9.96 -3.70
CA THR A 131 -27.47 10.51 -3.01
C THR A 131 -28.75 10.46 -3.86
N ASN A 132 -28.71 9.82 -5.02
CA ASN A 132 -29.85 9.72 -5.94
C ASN A 132 -30.76 8.54 -5.57
N HIS A 133 -31.88 8.83 -4.91
CA HIS A 133 -32.88 7.81 -4.52
C HIS A 133 -33.46 7.02 -5.70
N THR A 134 -33.55 7.61 -6.90
CA THR A 134 -34.07 6.90 -8.06
C THR A 134 -33.10 5.78 -8.48
N LEU A 135 -31.81 6.04 -8.52
CA LEU A 135 -30.78 5.04 -8.80
C LEU A 135 -30.73 3.96 -7.71
N TYR A 136 -30.78 4.37 -6.44
CA TYR A 136 -30.80 3.43 -5.33
C TYR A 136 -32.01 2.49 -5.41
N ASN A 137 -33.23 3.02 -5.64
CA ASN A 137 -34.43 2.22 -5.76
C ASN A 137 -34.38 1.28 -6.96
N ALA A 138 -33.84 1.73 -8.10
CA ALA A 138 -33.68 0.87 -9.28
C ALA A 138 -32.75 -0.32 -8.99
N VAL A 139 -31.63 -0.12 -8.29
CA VAL A 139 -30.73 -1.19 -7.86
C VAL A 139 -31.42 -2.11 -6.84
N LEU A 140 -32.06 -1.55 -5.82
CA LEU A 140 -32.75 -2.31 -4.78
C LEU A 140 -33.85 -3.20 -5.36
N MET A 141 -34.72 -2.66 -6.24
CA MET A 141 -35.78 -3.42 -6.88
C MET A 141 -35.22 -4.49 -7.83
N SER A 142 -34.11 -4.20 -8.54
CA SER A 142 -33.46 -5.19 -9.40
C SER A 142 -32.85 -6.33 -8.57
N GLU A 143 -32.29 -6.08 -7.39
CA GLU A 143 -31.79 -7.13 -6.50
C GLU A 143 -32.93 -8.00 -5.95
N GLN A 144 -34.07 -7.39 -5.58
CA GLN A 144 -35.18 -8.10 -4.91
C GLN A 144 -36.14 -8.80 -5.88
N GLU A 145 -36.52 -8.17 -6.98
CA GLU A 145 -37.57 -8.60 -7.89
C GLU A 145 -37.03 -8.90 -9.30
N GLY A 146 -35.83 -8.45 -9.61
CA GLY A 146 -35.25 -8.60 -10.93
C GLY A 146 -34.87 -10.04 -11.26
N SER A 147 -35.04 -10.41 -12.53
CA SER A 147 -34.61 -11.70 -13.07
C SER A 147 -33.08 -11.71 -13.33
N ILE A 148 -32.27 -11.54 -12.26
CA ILE A 148 -30.82 -11.59 -12.38
C ILE A 148 -30.36 -13.04 -12.50
N GLN A 149 -29.78 -13.40 -13.63
CA GLN A 149 -29.42 -14.78 -13.95
C GLN A 149 -28.02 -15.14 -13.43
N SER A 150 -27.03 -14.28 -13.65
CA SER A 150 -25.65 -14.59 -13.29
C SER A 150 -25.39 -14.38 -11.77
N GLU A 151 -24.53 -15.22 -11.19
CA GLU A 151 -24.08 -15.05 -9.80
C GLU A 151 -23.29 -13.74 -9.64
N GLU A 152 -22.48 -13.39 -10.64
CA GLU A 152 -21.70 -12.15 -10.63
C GLU A 152 -22.62 -10.93 -10.63
N ALA A 153 -23.67 -10.91 -11.45
CA ALA A 153 -24.64 -9.82 -11.47
C ALA A 153 -25.38 -9.67 -10.14
N ARG A 154 -25.76 -10.79 -9.48
CA ARG A 154 -26.36 -10.74 -8.13
C ARG A 154 -25.41 -10.13 -7.10
N ARG A 155 -24.13 -10.50 -7.15
CA ARG A 155 -23.11 -9.90 -6.28
C ARG A 155 -22.90 -8.41 -6.59
N ALA A 156 -22.92 -8.03 -7.87
CA ALA A 156 -22.81 -6.63 -8.28
C ALA A 156 -23.98 -5.79 -7.77
N ALA A 157 -25.23 -6.29 -7.93
CA ALA A 157 -26.42 -5.64 -7.40
C ALA A 157 -26.32 -5.45 -5.87
N HIS A 158 -25.93 -6.50 -5.16
CA HIS A 158 -25.74 -6.47 -3.72
C HIS A 158 -24.66 -5.47 -3.29
N SER A 159 -23.49 -5.48 -3.96
CA SER A 159 -22.39 -4.57 -3.65
C SER A 159 -22.76 -3.11 -3.91
N LEU A 160 -23.39 -2.82 -5.05
CA LEU A 160 -23.88 -1.47 -5.38
C LEU A 160 -24.89 -0.99 -4.34
N ARG A 161 -25.84 -1.83 -3.91
CA ARG A 161 -26.80 -1.46 -2.85
C ARG A 161 -26.08 -1.13 -1.54
N ILE A 162 -25.14 -1.96 -1.12
CA ILE A 162 -24.35 -1.72 0.10
C ILE A 162 -23.55 -0.42 0.00
N ASP A 163 -23.00 -0.09 -1.16
CA ASP A 163 -22.24 1.15 -1.34
C ASP A 163 -23.15 2.39 -1.25
N PHE A 164 -24.36 2.34 -1.80
CA PHE A 164 -25.38 3.36 -1.58
C PHE A 164 -25.76 3.48 -0.09
N GLU A 165 -26.01 2.35 0.57
CA GLU A 165 -26.40 2.31 1.98
C GLU A 165 -25.31 2.82 2.90
N LYS A 166 -24.03 2.56 2.61
CA LYS A 166 -22.89 3.17 3.32
C LYS A 166 -22.89 4.71 3.25
N GLY A 167 -23.43 5.28 2.18
CA GLY A 167 -23.67 6.70 2.04
C GLY A 167 -24.86 7.23 2.87
N GLY A 168 -25.68 6.33 3.48
CA GLY A 168 -26.82 6.70 4.32
C GLY A 168 -28.11 6.96 3.56
N ILE A 169 -28.18 6.64 2.26
CA ILE A 169 -29.34 6.97 1.40
C ILE A 169 -30.66 6.36 1.88
N HIS A 170 -30.61 5.24 2.58
CA HIS A 170 -31.77 4.55 3.16
C HIS A 170 -32.31 5.21 4.44
N LEU A 171 -31.59 6.24 4.96
CA LEU A 171 -31.93 6.93 6.20
C LEU A 171 -32.92 8.08 5.95
N PRO A 172 -33.67 8.52 6.98
CA PRO A 172 -34.44 9.76 6.94
C PRO A 172 -33.57 10.97 6.60
N ALA A 173 -34.14 11.97 5.92
CA ALA A 173 -33.42 13.12 5.36
C ALA A 173 -32.53 13.85 6.39
N GLU A 174 -32.96 14.02 7.65
CA GLU A 174 -32.16 14.64 8.71
C GLU A 174 -30.89 13.84 9.04
N LYS A 175 -30.99 12.50 9.13
CA LYS A 175 -29.86 11.61 9.37
C LYS A 175 -28.93 11.55 8.16
N LEU A 176 -29.47 11.52 6.94
CA LEU A 176 -28.69 11.56 5.71
C LEU A 176 -27.85 12.84 5.61
N GLU A 177 -28.46 14.00 5.90
CA GLU A 177 -27.73 15.27 5.93
C GLU A 177 -26.58 15.23 6.96
N ARG A 178 -26.81 14.66 8.14
CA ARG A 178 -25.76 14.52 9.14
C ARG A 178 -24.64 13.58 8.70
N VAL A 179 -24.96 12.47 8.03
CA VAL A 179 -23.98 11.55 7.43
C VAL A 179 -23.11 12.27 6.40
N ASN A 180 -23.71 13.10 5.54
CA ASN A 180 -22.98 13.89 4.54
C ASN A 180 -22.02 14.90 5.19
N GLN A 181 -22.45 15.60 6.24
CA GLN A 181 -21.60 16.50 7.00
C GLN A 181 -20.42 15.77 7.65
N LEU A 182 -20.68 14.60 8.26
CA LEU A 182 -19.64 13.78 8.89
C LEU A 182 -18.63 13.25 7.86
N ASN A 183 -19.07 12.76 6.71
CA ASN A 183 -18.20 12.32 5.64
C ASN A 183 -17.28 13.44 5.12
N THR A 184 -17.85 14.64 4.95
CA THR A 184 -17.07 15.84 4.58
C THR A 184 -16.04 16.19 5.66
N GLN A 185 -16.45 16.17 6.92
CA GLN A 185 -15.57 16.44 8.05
C GLN A 185 -14.43 15.42 8.16
N ILE A 186 -14.73 14.12 8.01
CA ILE A 186 -13.74 13.03 8.02
C ILE A 186 -12.71 13.23 6.89
N ALA A 187 -13.17 13.59 5.69
CA ALA A 187 -12.29 13.85 4.55
C ALA A 187 -11.36 15.06 4.80
N LEU A 188 -11.89 16.14 5.38
CA LEU A 188 -11.11 17.33 5.73
C LEU A 188 -10.07 17.03 6.82
N LEU A 189 -10.45 16.28 7.85
CA LEU A 189 -9.53 15.85 8.92
C LEU A 189 -8.40 14.97 8.35
N GLY A 190 -8.71 14.09 7.40
CA GLY A 190 -7.71 13.28 6.72
C GLY A 190 -6.68 14.12 5.93
N ARG A 191 -7.14 15.15 5.22
CA ARG A 191 -6.24 16.09 4.53
C ARG A 191 -5.37 16.85 5.54
N GLN A 192 -5.97 17.42 6.57
CA GLN A 192 -5.27 18.16 7.60
C GLN A 192 -4.20 17.30 8.29
N PHE A 193 -4.51 16.03 8.57
CA PHE A 193 -3.55 15.09 9.15
C PHE A 193 -2.30 14.95 8.27
N ASN A 194 -2.48 14.72 6.97
CA ASN A 194 -1.37 14.55 6.04
C ASN A 194 -0.59 15.86 5.82
N GLU A 195 -1.27 17.00 5.75
CA GLU A 195 -0.63 18.32 5.66
C GLU A 195 0.23 18.63 6.88
N ASN A 196 -0.25 18.32 8.07
CA ASN A 196 0.51 18.52 9.31
C ASN A 196 1.81 17.67 9.32
N ILE A 197 1.79 16.45 8.78
CA ILE A 197 3.00 15.60 8.66
C ILE A 197 4.04 16.26 7.75
N ILE A 198 3.61 16.89 6.66
CA ILE A 198 4.49 17.54 5.67
C ILE A 198 5.03 18.87 6.22
N THR A 199 4.17 19.66 6.90
CA THR A 199 4.52 21.01 7.37
C THR A 199 5.33 21.01 8.66
N ASP A 200 5.16 19.99 9.51
CA ASP A 200 5.90 19.83 10.76
C ASP A 200 6.62 18.47 10.83
N PRO A 201 7.66 18.27 10.02
CA PRO A 201 8.43 17.02 10.04
C PRO A 201 9.35 16.91 11.28
N GLY A 202 9.52 17.97 12.05
CA GLY A 202 10.49 18.04 13.15
C GLY A 202 11.95 18.04 12.68
N HIS A 203 12.85 18.46 13.55
CA HIS A 203 14.30 18.41 13.29
C HIS A 203 15.12 18.31 14.56
N VAL A 204 16.35 17.79 14.41
CA VAL A 204 17.37 17.72 15.46
C VAL A 204 18.66 18.33 14.93
N ASP A 205 19.25 19.24 15.70
CA ASP A 205 20.56 19.83 15.38
C ASP A 205 21.67 19.03 16.11
N VAL A 206 22.54 18.39 15.34
CA VAL A 206 23.57 17.49 15.84
C VAL A 206 24.96 18.12 15.71
N PHE A 207 25.70 18.14 16.81
CA PHE A 207 27.08 18.59 16.90
C PHE A 207 27.89 17.62 17.76
N PRO A 208 29.15 17.36 17.39
CA PRO A 208 29.86 17.75 16.17
C PRO A 208 29.40 16.98 14.94
N ALA A 209 29.81 17.44 13.75
CA ALA A 209 29.52 16.76 12.48
C ALA A 209 30.02 15.31 12.42
N SER A 210 30.99 14.94 13.25
CA SER A 210 31.54 13.57 13.32
C SER A 210 30.57 12.53 13.90
N CYS A 211 29.51 12.96 14.61
CA CYS A 211 28.46 12.06 15.08
C CYS A 211 27.67 11.43 13.92
N ILE A 212 27.71 12.04 12.73
CA ILE A 212 27.03 11.53 11.53
C ILE A 212 28.05 10.85 10.61
N PRO A 213 27.80 9.60 10.16
CA PRO A 213 28.66 8.89 9.21
C PRO A 213 28.93 9.71 7.94
N ARG A 214 30.17 9.74 7.46
CA ARG A 214 30.58 10.59 6.32
C ARG A 214 29.76 10.37 5.06
N ASN A 215 29.40 9.12 4.78
CA ASN A 215 28.57 8.75 3.65
C ASN A 215 27.11 9.24 3.72
N MET A 216 26.65 9.66 4.90
CA MET A 216 25.29 10.21 5.10
C MET A 216 25.27 11.75 5.15
N GLN A 217 26.40 12.40 5.40
CA GLN A 217 26.46 13.85 5.64
C GLN A 217 25.92 14.69 4.48
N HIS A 218 26.00 14.21 3.26
CA HIS A 218 25.51 14.91 2.06
C HIS A 218 23.98 14.98 1.97
N HIS A 219 23.26 14.18 2.74
CA HIS A 219 21.79 14.21 2.81
C HIS A 219 21.25 15.28 3.77
N PHE A 220 22.12 15.85 4.64
CA PHE A 220 21.70 16.75 5.70
C PHE A 220 22.19 18.17 5.48
N LYS A 221 21.43 19.16 5.97
CA LYS A 221 21.80 20.57 5.89
C LYS A 221 22.91 20.87 6.90
N PRO A 222 24.08 21.38 6.46
CA PRO A 222 25.14 21.77 7.38
C PRO A 222 24.73 23.01 8.17
N ILE A 223 25.06 23.00 9.45
CA ILE A 223 24.86 24.11 10.39
C ILE A 223 26.15 24.39 11.15
N TYR A 224 26.26 25.58 11.72
CA TYR A 224 27.45 26.00 12.45
C TYR A 224 27.04 26.67 13.74
N ARG A 225 27.66 26.27 14.87
CA ARG A 225 27.56 26.99 16.14
C ARG A 225 28.87 27.68 16.49
N GLN A 226 28.77 28.82 17.14
CA GLN A 226 29.95 29.52 17.66
C GLN A 226 30.26 29.03 19.07
N PHE A 227 31.52 28.70 19.36
CA PHE A 227 31.95 28.53 20.73
C PHE A 227 32.10 29.89 21.38
N LEU A 228 31.49 30.09 22.55
CA LEU A 228 31.87 31.17 23.45
C LEU A 228 33.24 30.81 24.03
N PRO A 229 34.21 31.71 24.00
CA PRO A 229 35.54 31.46 24.61
C PRO A 229 35.35 31.15 26.09
N VAL A 230 36.04 30.14 26.61
CA VAL A 230 36.18 29.92 28.04
C VAL A 230 37.03 31.07 28.59
N ASP A 231 36.64 31.69 29.70
CA ASP A 231 37.17 32.96 30.25
C ASP A 231 38.67 33.00 30.60
N ASN A 232 39.49 32.03 30.20
CA ASN A 232 40.91 31.92 30.53
C ASN A 232 41.88 31.88 29.35
N GLU A 233 41.47 32.25 28.11
CA GLU A 233 42.43 32.35 26.99
C GLU A 233 42.96 33.78 26.79
N PRO A 234 44.28 33.95 26.48
CA PRO A 234 44.87 35.26 26.26
C PRO A 234 44.26 36.00 25.07
N LEU A 235 44.09 37.30 25.20
CA LEU A 235 43.41 38.24 24.30
C LEU A 235 43.91 38.29 22.82
N GLY A 236 44.84 37.43 22.40
CA GLY A 236 45.48 37.48 21.08
C GLY A 236 45.05 36.42 20.04
N LEU A 237 44.30 35.36 20.43
CA LEU A 237 43.95 34.21 19.55
C LEU A 237 42.43 33.96 19.55
N ARG A 238 41.60 34.99 19.53
CA ARG A 238 40.14 34.87 19.44
C ARG A 238 39.67 34.66 18.02
N ASP A 239 40.18 33.64 17.33
CA ASP A 239 39.49 33.10 16.18
C ASP A 239 38.24 32.35 16.67
N LYS A 240 37.05 32.90 16.32
CA LYS A 240 35.76 32.29 16.61
C LYS A 240 35.71 30.90 15.96
N LYS A 241 36.19 29.87 16.66
CA LYS A 241 36.08 28.49 16.18
C LYS A 241 34.61 28.18 15.97
N LYS A 242 34.21 28.05 14.72
CA LYS A 242 32.86 27.56 14.31
C LYS A 242 32.90 26.04 14.31
N GLU A 243 32.08 25.42 15.11
CA GLU A 243 31.87 23.98 15.06
C GLU A 243 30.82 23.66 14.02
N LYS A 244 31.15 22.74 13.11
CA LYS A 244 30.24 22.24 12.10
C LYS A 244 29.37 21.13 12.69
N GLY A 245 28.08 21.19 12.43
CA GLY A 245 27.08 20.15 12.71
C GLY A 245 26.13 19.96 11.51
N PHE A 246 25.07 19.22 11.75
CA PHE A 246 24.02 18.97 10.76
C PHE A 246 22.64 19.11 11.38
N ARG A 247 21.71 19.69 10.60
CA ARG A 247 20.28 19.64 10.90
C ARG A 247 19.66 18.43 10.26
N LEU A 248 19.16 17.52 11.08
CA LEU A 248 18.51 16.29 10.71
C LEU A 248 16.98 16.51 10.73
N VAL A 249 16.34 16.50 9.57
CA VAL A 249 14.88 16.53 9.50
C VAL A 249 14.37 15.12 9.82
N THR A 250 13.32 15.01 10.66
CA THR A 250 12.81 13.72 11.13
C THR A 250 11.65 13.18 10.29
N GLU A 251 11.64 13.44 8.98
CA GLU A 251 10.75 12.73 8.06
C GLU A 251 11.04 11.23 8.06
N SER A 252 10.05 10.42 7.66
CA SER A 252 10.10 8.95 7.84
C SER A 252 11.35 8.29 7.24
N SER A 253 11.81 8.73 6.07
CA SER A 253 12.99 8.16 5.40
C SER A 253 14.30 8.51 6.12
N SER A 254 14.45 9.77 6.52
CA SER A 254 15.61 10.26 7.28
C SER A 254 15.64 9.64 8.67
N LEU A 255 14.50 9.62 9.37
CA LEU A 255 14.36 9.00 10.69
C LEU A 255 14.80 7.53 10.67
N SER A 256 14.28 6.74 9.74
CA SER A 256 14.64 5.33 9.57
C SER A 256 16.14 5.15 9.29
N SER A 257 16.72 6.00 8.43
CA SER A 257 18.14 5.94 8.08
C SER A 257 19.03 6.30 9.28
N ILE A 258 18.67 7.33 10.05
CA ILE A 258 19.43 7.77 11.24
C ILE A 258 19.41 6.66 12.30
N LEU A 259 18.22 6.13 12.63
CA LEU A 259 18.07 5.07 13.62
C LEU A 259 18.81 3.78 13.24
N LYS A 260 18.99 3.51 11.96
CA LYS A 260 19.66 2.31 11.47
C LYS A 260 21.18 2.44 11.40
N TRP A 261 21.71 3.62 11.02
CA TRP A 261 23.11 3.75 10.62
C TRP A 261 23.97 4.64 11.53
N VAL A 262 23.36 5.53 12.34
CA VAL A 262 24.13 6.41 13.23
C VAL A 262 24.55 5.65 14.48
N SER A 263 25.86 5.59 14.74
CA SER A 263 26.43 4.86 15.89
C SER A 263 26.22 5.57 17.23
N ASP A 264 26.11 6.90 17.22
CA ASP A 264 25.92 7.72 18.43
C ASP A 264 24.50 7.51 18.99
N ALA A 265 24.43 6.94 20.21
CA ALA A 265 23.17 6.60 20.86
C ALA A 265 22.34 7.84 21.25
N GLU A 266 23.00 8.95 21.62
CA GLU A 266 22.29 10.18 21.98
C GLU A 266 21.66 10.84 20.76
N VAL A 267 22.33 10.81 19.60
CA VAL A 267 21.74 11.27 18.34
C VAL A 267 20.53 10.41 17.96
N ARG A 268 20.63 9.08 18.08
CA ARG A 268 19.48 8.21 17.84
C ARG A 268 18.31 8.51 18.77
N LYS A 269 18.60 8.68 20.07
CA LYS A 269 17.61 9.00 21.11
C LYS A 269 16.87 10.30 20.79
N GLN A 270 17.61 11.39 20.59
CA GLN A 270 17.01 12.70 20.28
C GLN A 270 16.17 12.64 19.00
N THR A 271 16.69 11.99 17.96
CA THR A 271 15.99 11.83 16.69
C THR A 271 14.73 10.97 16.85
N TYR A 272 14.79 9.90 17.64
CA TYR A 272 13.64 9.06 17.96
C TYR A 272 12.54 9.83 18.68
N ILE A 273 12.91 10.56 19.74
CA ILE A 273 11.95 11.31 20.55
C ILE A 273 11.28 12.40 19.71
N ILE A 274 12.05 13.24 19.03
CA ILE A 274 11.49 14.30 18.18
C ILE A 274 10.67 13.70 17.04
N GLY A 275 11.21 12.71 16.33
CA GLY A 275 10.53 12.08 15.21
C GLY A 275 9.21 11.39 15.56
N ASN A 276 9.06 10.97 16.83
CA ASN A 276 7.82 10.35 17.32
C ASN A 276 6.98 11.31 18.21
N SER A 277 7.31 12.60 18.26
CA SER A 277 6.57 13.61 19.03
C SER A 277 5.94 14.71 18.17
N VAL A 278 6.09 14.62 16.86
CA VAL A 278 5.54 15.59 15.89
C VAL A 278 4.83 14.88 14.75
N PRO A 279 3.82 15.49 14.11
CA PRO A 279 3.22 16.77 14.50
C PRO A 279 2.24 16.61 15.66
N ARG A 280 2.44 17.39 16.73
CA ARG A 280 1.55 17.32 17.90
C ARG A 280 0.10 17.73 17.57
N ALA A 281 -0.09 18.60 16.58
CA ALA A 281 -1.41 19.02 16.11
C ALA A 281 -2.30 17.83 15.70
N ASN A 282 -1.70 16.73 15.23
CA ASN A 282 -2.44 15.54 14.81
C ASN A 282 -3.10 14.79 15.97
N LEU A 283 -2.74 15.00 17.23
CA LEU A 283 -3.50 14.45 18.37
C LEU A 283 -4.95 14.92 18.34
N CYS A 284 -5.15 16.24 18.24
CA CYS A 284 -6.50 16.80 18.16
C CYS A 284 -7.25 16.38 16.88
N VAL A 285 -6.51 16.19 15.76
CA VAL A 285 -7.11 15.71 14.51
C VAL A 285 -7.61 14.27 14.66
N ILE A 286 -6.81 13.39 15.31
CA ILE A 286 -7.20 12.00 15.58
C ILE A 286 -8.41 11.94 16.51
N ASP A 287 -8.45 12.71 17.59
CA ASP A 287 -9.57 12.74 18.53
C ASP A 287 -10.88 13.11 17.81
N LYS A 288 -10.83 14.15 16.97
CA LYS A 288 -11.98 14.57 16.15
C LYS A 288 -12.37 13.50 15.12
N LEU A 289 -11.40 12.85 14.52
CA LEU A 289 -11.63 11.78 13.54
C LEU A 289 -12.34 10.59 14.19
N ILE A 290 -11.84 10.14 15.36
CA ILE A 290 -12.45 9.06 16.14
C ILE A 290 -13.90 9.40 16.48
N SER A 291 -14.14 10.60 17.02
CA SER A 291 -15.48 11.05 17.38
C SER A 291 -16.42 11.12 16.19
N SER A 292 -15.97 11.68 15.05
CA SER A 292 -16.78 11.79 13.83
C SER A 292 -17.12 10.43 13.23
N ARG A 293 -16.16 9.51 13.23
CA ARG A 293 -16.34 8.13 12.75
C ARG A 293 -17.27 7.34 13.68
N HIS A 294 -17.17 7.54 14.98
CA HIS A 294 -18.06 6.89 15.94
C HIS A 294 -19.51 7.37 15.77
N GLU A 295 -19.73 8.69 15.67
CA GLU A 295 -21.06 9.25 15.40
C GLU A 295 -21.65 8.72 14.09
N LEU A 296 -20.84 8.69 13.02
CA LEU A 296 -21.25 8.11 11.74
C LEU A 296 -21.72 6.65 11.90
N ALA A 297 -20.92 5.83 12.59
CA ALA A 297 -21.26 4.43 12.80
C ALA A 297 -22.57 4.25 13.61
N GLN A 298 -22.78 5.07 14.63
CA GLN A 298 -24.03 5.03 15.42
C GLN A 298 -25.25 5.42 14.58
N ILE A 299 -25.15 6.45 13.73
CA ILE A 299 -26.24 6.83 12.82
C ILE A 299 -26.55 5.67 11.86
N MET A 300 -25.51 4.95 11.43
CA MET A 300 -25.62 3.77 10.55
C MET A 300 -26.07 2.49 11.27
N GLY A 301 -26.35 2.56 12.58
CA GLY A 301 -26.83 1.43 13.39
C GLY A 301 -25.75 0.43 13.81
N CYS A 302 -24.48 0.84 13.80
CA CYS A 302 -23.36 0.05 14.29
C CYS A 302 -22.89 0.51 15.68
N ARG A 303 -22.41 -0.40 16.52
CA ARG A 303 -21.90 -0.11 17.86
C ARG A 303 -20.60 0.71 17.84
N SER A 304 -19.80 0.52 16.79
CA SER A 304 -18.52 1.20 16.61
C SER A 304 -18.18 1.40 15.13
N TYR A 305 -17.21 2.28 14.87
CA TYR A 305 -16.72 2.45 13.50
C TYR A 305 -16.00 1.18 13.00
N ALA A 306 -15.34 0.44 13.88
CA ALA A 306 -14.75 -0.84 13.53
C ALA A 306 -15.79 -1.85 13.02
N GLU A 307 -16.98 -1.91 13.65
CA GLU A 307 -18.08 -2.74 13.16
C GLU A 307 -18.56 -2.30 11.78
N PHE A 308 -18.75 -1.00 11.58
CA PHE A 308 -19.15 -0.42 10.29
C PHE A 308 -18.14 -0.73 9.17
N ALA A 309 -16.84 -0.60 9.47
CA ALA A 309 -15.77 -0.79 8.49
C ALA A 309 -15.50 -2.28 8.17
N ILE A 310 -15.59 -3.17 9.16
CA ILE A 310 -15.22 -4.58 9.02
C ILE A 310 -16.37 -5.43 8.49
N ARG A 311 -17.63 -5.04 8.75
CA ARG A 311 -18.83 -5.81 8.39
C ARG A 311 -18.86 -6.32 6.94
N PRO A 312 -18.40 -5.60 5.91
CA PRO A 312 -18.41 -6.09 4.53
C PRO A 312 -17.23 -7.01 4.18
N ASN A 313 -16.25 -7.17 5.07
CA ASN A 313 -15.04 -7.95 4.85
C ASN A 313 -15.22 -9.42 5.25
N MET A 314 -14.22 -10.28 4.96
CA MET A 314 -14.26 -11.71 5.32
C MET A 314 -14.37 -11.93 6.83
N ALA A 315 -13.69 -11.11 7.63
CA ALA A 315 -13.74 -11.17 9.09
C ALA A 315 -15.13 -10.86 9.67
N ALA A 316 -15.95 -10.07 8.97
CA ALA A 316 -17.33 -9.72 9.27
C ALA A 316 -17.58 -8.97 10.59
N SER A 317 -16.71 -9.06 11.60
CA SER A 317 -16.88 -8.36 12.88
C SER A 317 -15.55 -8.03 13.58
N PRO A 318 -15.53 -6.95 14.40
CA PRO A 318 -14.36 -6.60 15.21
C PRO A 318 -13.97 -7.71 16.22
N ASP A 319 -14.94 -8.45 16.73
CA ASP A 319 -14.70 -9.50 17.73
C ASP A 319 -13.89 -10.65 17.11
N VAL A 320 -14.20 -11.04 15.87
CA VAL A 320 -13.43 -12.04 15.11
C VAL A 320 -11.99 -11.57 14.87
N VAL A 321 -11.81 -10.31 14.51
CA VAL A 321 -10.49 -9.71 14.29
C VAL A 321 -9.69 -9.65 15.60
N MET A 322 -10.33 -9.22 16.69
CA MET A 322 -9.69 -9.14 18.02
C MET A 322 -9.19 -10.51 18.48
N ASP A 323 -10.03 -11.54 18.38
CA ASP A 323 -9.68 -12.91 18.79
C ASP A 323 -8.51 -13.45 17.94
N PHE A 324 -8.54 -13.23 16.63
CA PHE A 324 -7.43 -13.57 15.74
C PHE A 324 -6.12 -12.89 16.16
N LEU A 325 -6.15 -11.58 16.41
CA LEU A 325 -4.97 -10.79 16.77
C LEU A 325 -4.39 -11.20 18.12
N LEU A 326 -5.24 -11.43 19.11
CA LEU A 326 -4.82 -11.88 20.45
C LEU A 326 -4.26 -13.31 20.41
N THR A 327 -4.89 -14.20 19.63
CA THR A 327 -4.38 -15.57 19.43
C THR A 327 -2.99 -15.53 18.79
N LEU A 328 -2.82 -14.76 17.70
CA LEU A 328 -1.53 -14.61 17.02
C LEU A 328 -0.48 -13.96 17.92
N SER A 329 -0.86 -12.94 18.70
CA SER A 329 0.01 -12.28 19.69
C SER A 329 0.56 -13.26 20.72
N ASN A 330 -0.30 -14.15 21.26
CA ASN A 330 0.11 -15.16 22.22
C ASN A 330 1.08 -16.19 21.61
N MET A 331 0.85 -16.60 20.36
CA MET A 331 1.74 -17.54 19.65
C MET A 331 3.13 -16.95 19.42
N VAL A 332 3.19 -15.68 19.06
CA VAL A 332 4.46 -14.98 18.73
C VAL A 332 5.27 -14.61 19.97
N ARG A 333 4.63 -14.43 21.12
CA ARG A 333 5.20 -13.82 22.33
C ARG A 333 6.53 -14.44 22.77
N LEU A 334 6.55 -15.74 22.96
CA LEU A 334 7.74 -16.45 23.45
C LEU A 334 8.96 -16.25 22.54
N ARG A 335 8.74 -16.31 21.25
CA ARG A 335 9.82 -16.14 20.27
C ARG A 335 10.29 -14.68 20.21
N ALA A 336 9.37 -13.72 20.20
CA ALA A 336 9.70 -12.31 20.22
C ALA A 336 10.47 -11.90 21.49
N ASP A 337 10.08 -12.41 22.65
CA ASP A 337 10.79 -12.19 23.92
C ASP A 337 12.21 -12.79 23.88
N ALA A 338 12.38 -13.99 23.27
CA ALA A 338 13.70 -14.58 23.06
C ALA A 338 14.57 -13.75 22.12
N GLU A 339 14.00 -13.23 21.03
CA GLU A 339 14.69 -12.33 20.09
C GLU A 339 15.09 -11.01 20.78
N PHE A 340 14.22 -10.45 21.61
CA PHE A 340 14.52 -9.25 22.41
C PHE A 340 15.69 -9.51 23.37
N LYS A 341 15.72 -10.67 24.02
CA LYS A 341 16.82 -11.06 24.91
C LYS A 341 18.16 -11.13 24.15
N LEU A 342 18.17 -11.63 22.91
CA LEU A 342 19.39 -11.62 22.10
C LEU A 342 19.90 -10.20 21.84
N ILE A 343 19.00 -9.25 21.60
CA ILE A 343 19.37 -7.84 21.44
C ILE A 343 19.92 -7.27 22.75
N GLN A 344 19.31 -7.60 23.87
CA GLN A 344 19.76 -7.17 25.20
C GLN A 344 21.17 -7.68 25.51
N ASP A 345 21.43 -8.97 25.28
CA ASP A 345 22.74 -9.58 25.52
C ASP A 345 23.80 -8.97 24.57
N TYR A 346 23.45 -8.73 23.31
CA TYR A 346 24.34 -8.06 22.37
C TYR A 346 24.67 -6.61 22.79
N LYS A 347 23.67 -5.83 23.23
CA LYS A 347 23.91 -4.47 23.73
C LYS A 347 24.85 -4.47 24.92
N ARG A 348 24.65 -5.34 25.89
CA ARG A 348 25.52 -5.49 27.06
C ARG A 348 26.98 -5.78 26.69
N THR A 349 27.15 -6.60 25.66
CA THR A 349 28.50 -6.90 25.13
C THR A 349 29.12 -5.70 24.46
N VAL A 350 28.36 -4.95 23.65
CA VAL A 350 28.86 -3.77 22.90
C VAL A 350 29.21 -2.62 23.86
N ASP A 351 28.36 -2.38 24.84
CA ASP A 351 28.54 -1.29 25.82
C ASP A 351 29.50 -1.66 26.96
N ASN A 352 29.90 -2.95 27.03
CA ASN A 352 30.68 -3.50 28.14
C ASN A 352 30.05 -3.21 29.52
N ASP A 353 28.72 -3.19 29.58
CA ASP A 353 27.94 -2.93 30.80
C ASP A 353 26.82 -3.99 30.92
N VAL A 354 26.91 -4.80 31.98
CA VAL A 354 25.93 -5.86 32.29
C VAL A 354 24.52 -5.32 32.57
N ARG A 355 24.41 -4.04 32.91
CA ARG A 355 23.14 -3.36 33.21
C ARG A 355 22.54 -2.63 32.01
N ALA A 356 23.25 -2.59 30.88
CA ALA A 356 22.76 -1.92 29.68
C ALA A 356 21.52 -2.64 29.13
N ASP A 357 20.40 -1.93 29.07
CA ASP A 357 19.18 -2.41 28.43
C ASP A 357 18.99 -1.69 27.08
N PRO A 358 18.48 -2.39 26.06
CA PRO A 358 18.17 -1.76 24.77
C PRO A 358 16.96 -0.84 24.91
N GLU A 359 17.09 0.35 24.36
CA GLU A 359 16.02 1.32 24.29
C GLU A 359 15.40 1.35 22.87
N PRO A 360 14.17 1.83 22.68
CA PRO A 360 13.51 1.80 21.38
C PRO A 360 14.29 2.43 20.23
N TRP A 361 15.13 3.41 20.48
CA TRP A 361 16.03 4.03 19.49
C TRP A 361 17.23 3.16 19.11
N ASP A 362 17.51 2.10 19.85
CA ASP A 362 18.61 1.17 19.58
C ASP A 362 18.20 0.02 18.66
N GLU A 363 16.89 -0.27 18.55
CA GLU A 363 16.36 -1.46 17.87
C GLU A 363 16.90 -1.61 16.44
N ALA A 364 16.71 -0.59 15.60
CA ALA A 364 17.10 -0.66 14.19
C ALA A 364 18.63 -0.75 14.02
N TYR A 365 19.38 -0.08 14.90
CA TYR A 365 20.84 -0.09 14.89
C TYR A 365 21.40 -1.44 15.30
N LEU A 366 20.97 -1.97 16.44
CA LEU A 366 21.48 -3.24 16.99
C LEU A 366 21.08 -4.42 16.09
N THR A 367 19.80 -4.52 15.71
CA THR A 367 19.33 -5.59 14.83
C THR A 367 20.01 -5.56 13.46
N GLY A 368 20.25 -4.37 12.92
CA GLY A 368 20.99 -4.19 11.67
C GLY A 368 22.43 -4.71 11.77
N ARG A 369 23.14 -4.39 12.87
CA ARG A 369 24.50 -4.88 13.12
C ARG A 369 24.54 -6.39 13.36
N MET A 370 23.62 -6.91 14.14
CA MET A 370 23.53 -8.35 14.42
C MET A 370 23.29 -9.14 13.12
N LYS A 371 22.36 -8.69 12.27
CA LYS A 371 22.09 -9.30 10.96
C LYS A 371 23.33 -9.29 10.06
N SER A 372 23.99 -8.13 9.95
CA SER A 372 25.20 -8.00 9.13
C SER A 372 26.33 -8.91 9.61
N SER A 373 26.57 -8.96 10.93
CA SER A 373 27.63 -9.80 11.51
C SER A 373 27.32 -11.31 11.43
N ALA A 374 26.06 -11.70 11.73
CA ALA A 374 25.69 -13.13 11.79
C ALA A 374 25.58 -13.77 10.39
N CYS A 375 25.26 -12.98 9.38
CA CYS A 375 25.00 -13.48 8.03
C CYS A 375 26.07 -13.07 7.01
N ASP A 376 27.10 -12.34 7.44
CA ASP A 376 28.18 -11.81 6.57
C ASP A 376 27.62 -11.08 5.35
N LEU A 377 26.66 -10.16 5.59
CA LEU A 377 25.96 -9.46 4.53
C LEU A 377 26.42 -8.02 4.40
N ASP A 378 26.83 -7.67 3.19
CA ASP A 378 27.00 -6.29 2.74
C ASP A 378 25.86 -5.93 1.77
N SER A 379 25.08 -4.92 2.14
CA SER A 379 23.97 -4.44 1.32
C SER A 379 24.40 -3.93 -0.07
N LEU A 380 25.62 -3.42 -0.20
CA LEU A 380 26.16 -2.96 -1.49
C LEU A 380 26.51 -4.15 -2.40
N VAL A 381 27.02 -5.22 -1.80
CA VAL A 381 27.29 -6.48 -2.54
C VAL A 381 25.97 -7.07 -3.03
N ILE A 382 24.96 -7.15 -2.16
CA ILE A 382 23.63 -7.64 -2.54
C ILE A 382 23.04 -6.79 -3.67
N ALA A 383 23.03 -5.46 -3.53
CA ALA A 383 22.50 -4.56 -4.54
C ALA A 383 23.21 -4.67 -5.90
N SER A 384 24.47 -5.16 -5.92
CA SER A 384 25.22 -5.36 -7.16
C SER A 384 24.61 -6.44 -8.07
N TYR A 385 23.78 -7.34 -7.54
CA TYR A 385 23.08 -8.38 -8.29
C TYR A 385 21.67 -7.95 -8.76
N PHE A 386 21.20 -6.76 -8.35
CA PHE A 386 19.87 -6.27 -8.67
C PHE A 386 19.87 -4.92 -9.41
N PRO A 387 20.50 -4.83 -10.61
CA PRO A 387 20.25 -3.70 -11.50
C PRO A 387 18.76 -3.63 -11.84
N THR A 388 18.17 -2.43 -11.79
CA THR A 388 16.71 -2.22 -12.00
C THR A 388 16.21 -2.87 -13.28
N PHE A 389 16.96 -2.71 -14.38
CA PHE A 389 16.63 -3.35 -15.67
C PHE A 389 16.54 -4.87 -15.57
N GLN A 390 17.50 -5.51 -14.89
CA GLN A 390 17.49 -6.98 -14.76
C GLN A 390 16.33 -7.47 -13.87
N CYS A 391 15.94 -6.70 -12.85
CA CYS A 391 14.77 -7.03 -12.03
C CYS A 391 13.49 -7.00 -12.86
N LEU A 392 13.33 -6.04 -13.77
CA LEU A 392 12.20 -5.97 -14.68
C LEU A 392 12.19 -7.11 -15.71
N GLU A 393 13.34 -7.45 -16.28
CA GLU A 393 13.44 -8.63 -17.14
C GLU A 393 13.15 -9.93 -16.35
N GLY A 394 13.57 -9.99 -15.10
CA GLY A 394 13.24 -11.10 -14.19
C GLY A 394 11.73 -11.27 -13.98
N LEU A 395 11.01 -10.18 -13.80
CA LEU A 395 9.53 -10.23 -13.72
C LEU A 395 8.89 -10.72 -15.02
N LYS A 396 9.40 -10.30 -16.18
CA LYS A 396 8.90 -10.79 -17.47
C LYS A 396 9.15 -12.30 -17.62
N LEU A 397 10.34 -12.78 -17.26
CA LEU A 397 10.69 -14.19 -17.28
C LEU A 397 9.82 -15.01 -16.30
N LEU A 398 9.59 -14.50 -15.10
CA LEU A 398 8.72 -15.12 -14.11
C LEU A 398 7.31 -15.30 -14.67
N VAL A 399 6.72 -14.25 -15.21
CA VAL A 399 5.36 -14.29 -15.76
C VAL A 399 5.27 -15.25 -16.96
N GLN A 400 6.29 -15.26 -17.81
CA GLN A 400 6.36 -16.20 -18.92
C GLN A 400 6.42 -17.65 -18.43
N SER A 401 7.26 -17.94 -17.44
CA SER A 401 7.41 -19.29 -16.90
C SER A 401 6.15 -19.76 -16.18
N VAL A 402 5.60 -18.90 -15.30
CA VAL A 402 4.48 -19.26 -14.40
C VAL A 402 3.13 -19.21 -15.13
N PHE A 403 2.89 -18.21 -15.97
CA PHE A 403 1.59 -18.00 -16.60
C PHE A 403 1.56 -18.27 -18.13
N GLY A 404 2.72 -18.55 -18.73
CA GLY A 404 2.81 -18.74 -20.18
C GLY A 404 2.55 -17.48 -21.00
N VAL A 405 2.65 -16.30 -20.41
CA VAL A 405 2.33 -15.01 -21.02
C VAL A 405 3.57 -14.16 -21.18
N THR A 406 3.69 -13.46 -22.29
CA THR A 406 4.86 -12.62 -22.58
C THR A 406 4.53 -11.14 -22.52
N PHE A 407 5.48 -10.35 -22.04
CA PHE A 407 5.47 -8.91 -22.13
C PHE A 407 6.34 -8.43 -23.28
N SER A 408 5.81 -7.61 -24.16
CA SER A 408 6.55 -6.89 -25.18
C SER A 408 6.70 -5.43 -24.80
N SER A 409 7.92 -4.87 -24.95
CA SER A 409 8.11 -3.42 -24.79
C SER A 409 7.51 -2.69 -26.00
N MET A 410 6.71 -1.67 -25.73
CA MET A 410 6.08 -0.85 -26.75
C MET A 410 6.57 0.59 -26.67
N PRO A 411 6.82 1.26 -27.79
CA PRO A 411 7.08 2.69 -27.77
C PRO A 411 5.79 3.43 -27.39
N PHE A 412 5.95 4.58 -26.72
CA PHE A 412 4.85 5.52 -26.53
C PHE A 412 4.58 6.30 -27.81
N SER A 413 3.30 6.56 -28.06
CA SER A 413 2.89 7.57 -29.03
C SER A 413 3.21 8.97 -28.49
N PRO A 414 3.40 10.00 -29.36
CA PRO A 414 3.61 11.36 -28.91
C PRO A 414 2.49 11.83 -27.97
N GLY A 415 2.86 12.40 -26.82
CA GLY A 415 1.93 12.91 -25.81
C GLY A 415 1.30 11.86 -24.88
N GLU A 416 1.55 10.56 -25.09
CA GLU A 416 0.97 9.49 -24.29
C GLU A 416 1.61 9.34 -22.89
N SER A 417 2.92 9.59 -22.79
CA SER A 417 3.67 9.43 -21.54
C SER A 417 3.86 10.75 -20.80
N TRP A 418 3.86 10.69 -19.46
CA TRP A 418 4.13 11.84 -18.58
C TRP A 418 5.60 12.03 -18.23
N HIS A 419 6.47 11.04 -18.49
CA HIS A 419 7.90 11.13 -18.20
C HIS A 419 8.71 10.21 -19.11
N PRO A 420 9.95 10.59 -19.50
CA PRO A 420 10.81 9.76 -20.36
C PRO A 420 11.17 8.39 -19.76
N ASP A 421 11.24 8.28 -18.43
CA ASP A 421 11.62 7.06 -17.73
C ASP A 421 10.46 6.06 -17.58
N VAL A 422 9.26 6.41 -18.04
CA VAL A 422 8.11 5.49 -18.02
C VAL A 422 8.28 4.44 -19.10
N MET A 423 7.99 3.18 -18.77
CA MET A 423 8.03 2.07 -19.71
C MET A 423 6.62 1.56 -20.00
N LYS A 424 6.34 1.34 -21.29
CA LYS A 424 5.09 0.75 -21.74
C LYS A 424 5.33 -0.71 -22.07
N LEU A 425 4.62 -1.60 -21.39
CA LEU A 425 4.66 -3.04 -21.60
C LEU A 425 3.32 -3.52 -22.08
N LEU A 426 3.30 -4.27 -23.18
CA LEU A 426 2.12 -4.95 -23.70
C LEU A 426 2.13 -6.39 -23.21
N LEU A 427 1.09 -6.79 -22.52
CA LEU A 427 0.78 -8.19 -22.23
C LEU A 427 -0.09 -8.75 -23.34
N HIS A 428 0.31 -9.84 -23.99
CA HIS A 428 -0.54 -10.46 -25.02
C HIS A 428 -1.77 -11.09 -24.37
N HIS A 429 -2.93 -10.47 -24.60
CA HIS A 429 -4.30 -10.73 -24.19
C HIS A 429 -4.95 -9.82 -23.12
N PRO A 430 -4.54 -8.59 -22.87
CA PRO A 430 -5.27 -7.74 -21.95
C PRO A 430 -6.29 -6.86 -22.69
N GLN A 431 -7.38 -6.56 -21.96
CA GLN A 431 -8.34 -5.52 -22.31
C GLN A 431 -8.19 -4.28 -21.42
N GLU A 432 -7.20 -4.25 -20.53
CA GLU A 432 -7.04 -3.22 -19.49
C GLU A 432 -5.65 -2.62 -19.50
N ILE A 433 -5.57 -1.32 -19.15
CA ILE A 433 -4.33 -0.62 -18.91
C ILE A 433 -4.13 -0.50 -17.40
N VAL A 434 -2.96 -0.92 -16.93
CA VAL A 434 -2.56 -0.81 -15.52
C VAL A 434 -1.28 0.00 -15.45
N ALA A 435 -1.26 1.04 -14.61
CA ALA A 435 -0.07 1.81 -14.31
C ALA A 435 0.52 1.38 -12.97
N LEU A 436 1.77 0.89 -12.99
CA LEU A 436 2.53 0.55 -11.80
C LEU A 436 3.51 1.69 -11.49
N VAL A 437 3.40 2.27 -10.31
CA VAL A 437 4.26 3.38 -9.88
C VAL A 437 5.11 2.96 -8.68
N CYS A 438 6.44 2.93 -8.87
CA CYS A 438 7.40 2.65 -7.81
C CYS A 438 8.33 3.85 -7.61
N ASN A 439 8.64 4.18 -6.36
CA ASN A 439 9.59 5.22 -6.02
C ASN A 439 10.89 4.62 -5.50
N PHE A 440 11.76 4.21 -6.42
CA PHE A 440 13.07 3.66 -6.09
C PHE A 440 14.15 4.74 -6.02
N PRO A 441 15.23 4.51 -5.23
CA PRO A 441 16.36 5.44 -5.19
C PRO A 441 16.99 5.57 -6.57
N ASN A 442 17.07 6.81 -7.08
CA ASN A 442 17.78 7.10 -8.30
C ASN A 442 19.26 7.32 -7.96
N SER A 443 20.17 6.55 -8.57
CA SER A 443 21.61 6.70 -8.38
C SER A 443 22.09 7.94 -9.15
N ARG A 444 22.11 9.10 -8.46
CA ARG A 444 22.70 10.32 -8.99
C ARG A 444 24.19 10.06 -9.30
N GLY A 445 24.55 10.01 -10.59
CA GLY A 445 25.93 9.89 -11.06
C GLY A 445 26.43 8.48 -11.40
N SER A 446 25.63 7.43 -11.24
CA SER A 446 25.91 6.08 -11.74
C SER A 446 25.10 5.80 -13.01
N SER A 447 25.75 5.25 -14.03
CA SER A 447 25.07 4.86 -15.28
C SER A 447 24.08 3.69 -15.10
N ILE A 448 24.12 2.98 -13.96
CA ILE A 448 23.29 1.79 -13.68
C ILE A 448 22.59 1.98 -12.34
N SER A 449 21.26 2.06 -12.37
CA SER A 449 20.43 2.05 -11.17
C SER A 449 20.37 0.65 -10.56
N LYS A 450 20.60 0.53 -9.25
CA LYS A 450 20.61 -0.73 -8.50
C LYS A 450 19.59 -0.65 -7.38
N LEU A 451 18.82 -1.72 -7.22
CA LEU A 451 17.85 -1.88 -6.14
C LEU A 451 18.51 -2.58 -4.95
N ASN A 452 18.19 -2.16 -3.74
CA ASN A 452 18.42 -3.04 -2.60
C ASN A 452 17.37 -4.16 -2.61
N HIS A 453 17.60 -5.25 -1.89
CA HIS A 453 16.68 -6.40 -1.95
C HIS A 453 15.26 -6.07 -1.43
N TRP A 454 15.14 -5.11 -0.52
CA TRP A 454 13.84 -4.61 -0.08
C TRP A 454 13.06 -3.91 -1.22
N ASP A 455 13.76 -3.15 -2.08
CA ASP A 455 13.13 -2.54 -3.26
C ASP A 455 12.71 -3.62 -4.26
N VAL A 456 13.47 -4.73 -4.37
CA VAL A 456 13.08 -5.88 -5.21
C VAL A 456 11.83 -6.55 -4.66
N GLU A 457 11.75 -6.82 -3.36
CA GLU A 457 10.55 -7.36 -2.71
C GLU A 457 9.34 -6.45 -2.95
N THR A 458 9.51 -5.13 -2.78
CA THR A 458 8.45 -4.14 -3.07
C THR A 458 8.02 -4.19 -4.54
N LEU A 459 8.97 -4.29 -5.47
CA LEU A 459 8.65 -4.40 -6.91
C LEU A 459 7.81 -5.65 -7.21
N PHE A 460 8.14 -6.79 -6.60
CA PHE A 460 7.38 -8.03 -6.76
C PHE A 460 5.99 -7.92 -6.13
N HIS A 461 5.89 -7.32 -4.95
CA HIS A 461 4.62 -7.04 -4.27
C HIS A 461 3.67 -6.25 -5.19
N GLU A 462 4.12 -5.10 -5.66
CA GLU A 462 3.32 -4.23 -6.52
C GLU A 462 2.97 -4.90 -7.87
N PHE A 463 3.90 -5.73 -8.36
CA PHE A 463 3.63 -6.49 -9.56
C PHE A 463 2.57 -7.58 -9.34
N GLY A 464 2.45 -8.12 -8.13
CA GLY A 464 1.37 -9.02 -7.73
C GLY A 464 -0.01 -8.36 -7.86
N HIS A 465 -0.15 -7.11 -7.44
CA HIS A 465 -1.36 -6.31 -7.66
C HIS A 465 -1.61 -6.04 -9.17
N ALA A 466 -0.55 -5.69 -9.91
CA ALA A 466 -0.66 -5.47 -11.35
C ALA A 466 -1.18 -6.72 -12.08
N LEU A 467 -0.66 -7.90 -11.72
CA LEU A 467 -1.13 -9.17 -12.30
C LEU A 467 -2.56 -9.51 -11.90
N HIS A 468 -2.97 -9.20 -10.66
CA HIS A 468 -4.36 -9.37 -10.24
C HIS A 468 -5.30 -8.54 -11.12
N SER A 469 -4.92 -7.31 -11.46
CA SER A 469 -5.68 -6.47 -12.38
C SER A 469 -5.62 -6.98 -13.83
N LEU A 470 -4.43 -7.31 -14.35
CA LEU A 470 -4.23 -7.73 -15.74
C LEU A 470 -4.87 -9.09 -16.08
N PHE A 471 -4.95 -10.01 -15.12
CA PHE A 471 -5.57 -11.32 -15.32
C PHE A 471 -7.04 -11.37 -14.98
N SER A 472 -7.60 -10.33 -14.40
CA SER A 472 -9.02 -10.26 -14.09
C SER A 472 -9.87 -10.44 -15.35
N ARG A 473 -10.95 -11.22 -15.22
CA ARG A 473 -11.90 -11.55 -16.29
C ARG A 473 -13.30 -11.54 -15.72
N THR A 474 -13.69 -10.36 -15.23
CA THR A 474 -15.00 -10.12 -14.66
C THR A 474 -15.92 -9.45 -15.67
N ASP A 475 -17.21 -9.73 -15.59
CA ASP A 475 -18.20 -9.08 -16.44
C ASP A 475 -18.48 -7.65 -15.98
N TYR A 476 -18.25 -7.38 -14.68
CA TYR A 476 -18.44 -6.07 -14.05
C TYR A 476 -17.10 -5.42 -13.69
N GLN A 477 -16.95 -4.16 -14.13
CA GLN A 477 -15.80 -3.32 -13.77
C GLN A 477 -15.68 -3.14 -12.24
N HIS A 478 -16.82 -3.16 -11.55
CA HIS A 478 -16.94 -3.06 -10.10
C HIS A 478 -16.14 -4.13 -9.33
N PHE A 479 -15.87 -5.27 -9.96
CA PHE A 479 -15.13 -6.39 -9.40
C PHE A 479 -13.76 -6.61 -10.02
N SER A 480 -13.38 -5.82 -10.98
CA SER A 480 -12.16 -6.12 -11.73
C SER A 480 -10.90 -5.87 -10.92
N GLY A 481 -10.00 -6.82 -10.97
CA GLY A 481 -8.65 -6.73 -10.38
C GLY A 481 -8.67 -6.63 -8.86
N THR A 482 -8.04 -5.58 -8.35
CA THR A 482 -7.88 -5.33 -6.91
C THR A 482 -9.14 -4.80 -6.22
N ARG A 483 -10.28 -4.73 -6.91
CA ARG A 483 -11.58 -4.33 -6.35
C ARG A 483 -12.24 -5.51 -5.64
N VAL A 484 -11.67 -5.88 -4.54
CA VAL A 484 -12.03 -7.00 -3.66
C VAL A 484 -12.20 -6.49 -2.24
N VAL A 485 -12.69 -7.34 -1.32
CA VAL A 485 -12.76 -7.00 0.10
C VAL A 485 -11.35 -6.77 0.68
N LEU A 486 -11.28 -5.85 1.65
CA LEU A 486 -10.00 -5.32 2.15
C LEU A 486 -9.05 -6.40 2.69
N ASP A 487 -9.59 -7.38 3.43
CA ASP A 487 -8.80 -8.45 4.07
C ASP A 487 -8.39 -9.59 3.13
N PHE A 488 -8.70 -9.44 1.83
CA PHE A 488 -8.20 -10.29 0.76
C PHE A 488 -7.28 -9.55 -0.22
N ALA A 489 -7.42 -8.23 -0.33
CA ALA A 489 -6.79 -7.40 -1.37
C ALA A 489 -5.27 -7.58 -1.51
N GLU A 490 -4.58 -7.76 -0.37
CA GLU A 490 -3.12 -7.91 -0.30
C GLU A 490 -2.64 -9.36 -0.47
N THR A 491 -3.55 -10.33 -0.66
CA THR A 491 -3.17 -11.75 -0.79
C THR A 491 -2.31 -12.02 -2.03
N PRO A 492 -2.66 -11.54 -3.24
CA PRO A 492 -1.82 -11.74 -4.42
C PRO A 492 -0.46 -11.06 -4.31
N SER A 493 -0.40 -9.82 -3.81
CA SER A 493 0.85 -9.07 -3.66
C SER A 493 1.80 -9.74 -2.67
N ASN A 494 1.31 -10.14 -1.49
CA ASN A 494 2.10 -10.89 -0.52
C ASN A 494 2.57 -12.26 -1.05
N LEU A 495 1.77 -12.92 -1.90
CA LEU A 495 2.19 -14.17 -2.55
C LEU A 495 3.39 -13.94 -3.48
N PHE A 496 3.38 -12.83 -4.23
CA PHE A 496 4.48 -12.53 -5.14
C PHE A 496 5.77 -12.12 -4.43
N GLU A 497 5.74 -11.65 -3.19
CA GLU A 497 6.94 -11.42 -2.38
C GLU A 497 7.79 -12.69 -2.23
N TYR A 498 7.19 -13.86 -2.10
CA TYR A 498 7.91 -15.13 -1.94
C TYR A 498 8.83 -15.43 -3.13
N TYR A 499 8.42 -15.08 -4.34
CA TYR A 499 9.25 -15.25 -5.55
C TYR A 499 10.55 -14.43 -5.49
N ALA A 500 10.54 -13.28 -4.81
CA ALA A 500 11.73 -12.44 -4.62
C ALA A 500 12.73 -13.01 -3.61
N TRP A 501 12.39 -14.09 -2.89
CA TRP A 501 13.24 -14.74 -1.89
C TRP A 501 13.63 -16.16 -2.27
N ASP A 502 13.02 -16.74 -3.29
CA ASP A 502 13.34 -18.11 -3.74
C ASP A 502 14.55 -18.12 -4.67
N TYR A 503 15.59 -18.87 -4.31
CA TYR A 503 16.81 -18.98 -5.11
C TYR A 503 16.54 -19.47 -6.54
N ARG A 504 15.59 -20.42 -6.71
CA ARG A 504 15.23 -20.96 -8.03
C ARG A 504 14.72 -19.86 -8.97
N VAL A 505 14.05 -18.85 -8.42
CA VAL A 505 13.59 -17.67 -9.14
C VAL A 505 14.73 -16.67 -9.31
N LEU A 506 15.42 -16.32 -8.23
CA LEU A 506 16.47 -15.30 -8.25
C LEU A 506 17.59 -15.65 -9.23
N LYS A 507 18.04 -16.91 -9.30
CA LYS A 507 19.09 -17.34 -10.23
C LYS A 507 18.74 -17.12 -11.71
N THR A 508 17.47 -16.93 -12.05
CA THR A 508 17.05 -16.70 -13.44
C THR A 508 17.43 -15.29 -13.93
N PHE A 509 17.45 -14.31 -13.03
CA PHE A 509 17.66 -12.91 -13.41
C PHE A 509 18.69 -12.15 -12.55
N ALA A 510 18.88 -12.50 -11.27
CA ALA A 510 19.79 -11.79 -10.39
C ALA A 510 21.26 -12.06 -10.79
N ARG A 511 21.85 -11.08 -11.49
CA ARG A 511 23.22 -11.16 -12.02
C ARG A 511 24.00 -9.93 -11.62
N HIS A 512 25.28 -10.15 -11.30
CA HIS A 512 26.17 -9.06 -10.95
C HIS A 512 26.33 -8.08 -12.13
N TYR A 513 26.13 -6.79 -11.87
CA TYR A 513 26.01 -5.74 -12.89
C TYR A 513 27.23 -5.58 -13.80
N SER A 514 28.45 -5.96 -13.34
CA SER A 514 29.67 -5.81 -14.11
C SER A 514 30.23 -7.14 -14.61
N THR A 515 30.10 -8.25 -13.85
CA THR A 515 30.66 -9.57 -14.26
C THR A 515 29.61 -10.44 -14.97
N GLY A 516 28.33 -10.18 -14.81
CA GLY A 516 27.26 -11.02 -15.34
C GLY A 516 27.04 -12.34 -14.56
N GLU A 517 27.81 -12.58 -13.51
CA GLU A 517 27.72 -13.79 -12.69
C GLU A 517 26.37 -13.87 -11.99
N VAL A 518 25.79 -15.07 -11.93
CA VAL A 518 24.55 -15.34 -11.22
C VAL A 518 24.77 -15.17 -9.73
N ILE A 519 23.76 -14.67 -9.02
CA ILE A 519 23.78 -14.55 -7.56
C ILE A 519 24.12 -15.91 -6.93
N PRO A 520 25.12 -15.98 -6.02
CA PRO A 520 25.48 -17.23 -5.36
C PRO A 520 24.37 -17.73 -4.43
N GLU A 521 24.08 -19.04 -4.44
CA GLU A 521 23.08 -19.65 -3.55
C GLU A 521 23.37 -19.37 -2.08
N LYS A 522 24.63 -19.48 -1.67
CA LYS A 522 25.07 -19.13 -0.30
C LYS A 522 24.73 -17.71 0.11
N LEU A 523 24.76 -16.76 -0.83
CA LEU A 523 24.38 -15.38 -0.55
C LEU A 523 22.87 -15.29 -0.31
N VAL A 524 22.05 -15.97 -1.13
CA VAL A 524 20.60 -16.02 -0.96
C VAL A 524 20.22 -16.73 0.35
N ASP A 525 20.92 -17.79 0.73
CA ASP A 525 20.73 -18.46 2.03
C ASP A 525 21.05 -17.51 3.20
N SER A 526 22.11 -16.72 3.08
CA SER A 526 22.46 -15.71 4.08
C SER A 526 21.42 -14.60 4.15
N MET A 527 20.90 -14.18 3.00
CA MET A 527 19.80 -13.20 2.93
C MET A 527 18.53 -13.74 3.61
N ASN A 528 18.14 -14.98 3.33
CA ASN A 528 16.98 -15.63 3.96
C ASN A 528 17.16 -15.81 5.48
N ARG A 529 18.36 -16.19 5.93
CA ARG A 529 18.66 -16.22 7.37
C ARG A 529 18.51 -14.86 8.03
N ALA A 530 19.02 -13.79 7.39
CA ALA A 530 18.89 -12.44 7.89
C ALA A 530 17.44 -11.93 7.88
N ARG A 531 16.64 -12.35 6.90
CA ARG A 531 15.18 -12.07 6.85
C ARG A 531 14.50 -12.66 8.09
N ASN A 532 14.81 -13.89 8.41
CA ASN A 532 14.17 -14.63 9.52
C ASN A 532 14.67 -14.18 10.89
N MET A 533 15.83 -13.55 11.00
CA MET A 533 16.28 -12.94 12.25
C MET A 533 15.34 -11.81 12.68
N PHE A 534 14.83 -11.87 13.89
CA PHE A 534 13.88 -10.89 14.47
C PHE A 534 12.53 -10.80 13.74
N SER A 535 12.14 -11.86 13.02
CA SER A 535 10.86 -11.92 12.31
C SER A 535 9.67 -11.98 13.28
N ALA A 536 9.83 -12.61 14.45
CA ALA A 536 8.79 -12.65 15.47
C ALA A 536 8.54 -11.24 16.08
N MET A 537 9.58 -10.47 16.33
CA MET A 537 9.43 -9.07 16.78
C MET A 537 8.77 -8.20 15.72
N GLU A 538 9.07 -8.42 14.43
CA GLU A 538 8.40 -7.69 13.34
C GLU A 538 6.92 -8.06 13.25
N LEU A 539 6.57 -9.35 13.33
CA LEU A 539 5.17 -9.79 13.36
C LEU A 539 4.45 -9.21 14.59
N GLN A 540 5.09 -9.21 15.76
CA GLN A 540 4.56 -8.60 16.98
C GLN A 540 4.26 -7.10 16.79
N ARG A 541 5.09 -6.37 16.04
CA ARG A 541 4.87 -4.96 15.68
C ARG A 541 3.65 -4.79 14.78
N GLN A 542 3.47 -5.66 13.78
CA GLN A 542 2.30 -5.61 12.90
C GLN A 542 1.00 -5.92 13.65
N ILE A 543 1.06 -6.86 14.59
CA ILE A 543 -0.07 -7.16 15.49
C ILE A 543 -0.39 -5.93 16.37
N LEU A 544 0.64 -5.28 16.94
CA LEU A 544 0.45 -4.06 17.73
C LEU A 544 -0.23 -2.94 16.92
N TYR A 545 0.17 -2.73 15.68
CA TYR A 545 -0.46 -1.72 14.81
C TYR A 545 -1.93 -2.05 14.55
N SER A 546 -2.25 -3.32 14.31
CA SER A 546 -3.62 -3.80 14.13
C SER A 546 -4.47 -3.61 15.39
N LEU A 547 -3.92 -3.93 16.56
CA LEU A 547 -4.60 -3.76 17.84
C LEU A 547 -4.87 -2.29 18.17
N ILE A 548 -3.90 -1.40 17.89
CA ILE A 548 -4.08 0.04 18.08
C ILE A 548 -5.20 0.55 17.18
N ASP A 549 -5.17 0.22 15.89
CA ASP A 549 -6.17 0.63 14.93
C ASP A 549 -7.57 0.15 15.32
N LEU A 550 -7.69 -1.14 15.66
CA LEU A 550 -8.97 -1.73 16.07
C LEU A 550 -9.50 -1.13 17.38
N THR A 551 -8.61 -0.84 18.35
CA THR A 551 -8.99 -0.28 19.65
C THR A 551 -9.44 1.18 19.51
N LEU A 552 -8.70 2.00 18.75
CA LEU A 552 -9.03 3.41 18.57
C LEU A 552 -10.38 3.62 17.86
N PHE A 553 -10.76 2.71 16.97
CA PHE A 553 -12.05 2.78 16.25
C PHE A 553 -13.09 1.78 16.76
N GLY A 554 -12.82 1.10 17.87
CA GLY A 554 -13.74 0.24 18.58
C GLY A 554 -14.87 0.99 19.28
N GLU A 555 -15.55 0.33 20.20
CA GLU A 555 -16.58 0.96 21.04
C GLU A 555 -15.97 2.09 21.87
N GLN A 556 -16.63 3.25 21.87
CA GLN A 556 -16.11 4.42 22.57
C GLN A 556 -16.65 4.45 24.02
N PRO A 557 -15.77 4.66 25.01
CA PRO A 557 -16.21 4.87 26.39
C PRO A 557 -16.94 6.21 26.54
N SER A 558 -17.69 6.35 27.63
CA SER A 558 -18.41 7.60 27.94
C SER A 558 -17.50 8.79 28.22
N THR A 559 -16.24 8.54 28.55
CA THR A 559 -15.20 9.56 28.78
C THR A 559 -14.30 9.67 27.55
N PRO A 560 -13.79 10.86 27.21
CA PRO A 560 -12.84 11.01 26.12
C PRO A 560 -11.62 10.07 26.27
N MET A 561 -11.27 9.38 25.20
CA MET A 561 -10.09 8.50 25.20
C MET A 561 -8.81 9.30 25.16
N ASP A 562 -7.84 8.93 25.99
CA ASP A 562 -6.45 9.37 25.84
C ASP A 562 -5.72 8.40 24.88
N THR A 563 -5.63 8.79 23.62
CA THR A 563 -5.00 7.97 22.57
C THR A 563 -3.52 7.67 22.86
N ILE A 564 -2.82 8.57 23.56
CA ILE A 564 -1.42 8.36 23.96
C ILE A 564 -1.32 7.22 24.97
N SER A 565 -2.14 7.25 26.01
CA SER A 565 -2.18 6.20 27.06
C SER A 565 -2.58 4.85 26.46
N ILE A 566 -3.57 4.79 25.57
CA ILE A 566 -3.98 3.54 24.91
C ILE A 566 -2.82 2.94 24.11
N VAL A 567 -2.14 3.76 23.29
CA VAL A 567 -0.98 3.30 22.50
C VAL A 567 0.16 2.83 23.39
N ALA A 568 0.42 3.54 24.50
CA ALA A 568 1.44 3.17 25.47
C ALA A 568 1.12 1.85 26.18
N ASP A 569 -0.14 1.65 26.57
CA ASP A 569 -0.61 0.44 27.25
C ASP A 569 -0.54 -0.79 26.34
N LEU A 570 -1.06 -0.68 25.11
CA LEU A 570 -0.98 -1.75 24.12
C LEU A 570 0.48 -2.11 23.81
N LYS A 571 1.37 -1.12 23.69
CA LYS A 571 2.80 -1.39 23.49
C LYS A 571 3.40 -2.16 24.65
N ARG A 572 3.10 -1.79 25.90
CA ARG A 572 3.57 -2.51 27.12
C ARG A 572 3.02 -3.93 27.21
N GLN A 573 1.76 -4.13 26.80
CA GLN A 573 1.12 -5.45 26.86
C GLN A 573 1.61 -6.38 25.76
N CYS A 574 1.82 -5.86 24.57
CA CYS A 574 2.08 -6.67 23.38
C CYS A 574 3.55 -6.83 23.03
N THR A 575 4.46 -6.02 23.58
CA THR A 575 5.89 -6.03 23.21
C THR A 575 6.80 -5.95 24.44
N SER A 576 8.06 -6.37 24.28
CA SER A 576 9.10 -6.20 25.30
C SER A 576 9.73 -4.78 25.26
N TRP A 577 9.40 -3.95 24.23
CA TRP A 577 9.89 -2.60 24.12
C TRP A 577 9.16 -1.62 25.02
N LYS A 578 9.92 -0.81 25.74
CA LYS A 578 9.35 0.26 26.57
C LYS A 578 8.65 1.34 25.74
N HIS A 579 7.61 1.92 26.29
CA HIS A 579 7.08 3.18 25.76
C HIS A 579 8.00 4.33 26.22
N VAL A 580 8.29 5.26 25.33
CA VAL A 580 9.09 6.46 25.65
C VAL A 580 8.13 7.60 25.94
N GLU A 581 8.17 8.12 27.17
CA GLU A 581 7.30 9.22 27.58
C GLU A 581 7.45 10.45 26.66
N GLY A 582 6.34 11.13 26.41
CA GLY A 582 6.28 12.29 25.52
C GLY A 582 6.25 11.95 24.03
N THR A 583 6.33 10.66 23.67
CA THR A 583 6.18 10.24 22.27
C THR A 583 4.74 9.82 21.93
N HIS A 584 4.33 10.11 20.70
CA HIS A 584 2.99 9.80 20.17
C HIS A 584 3.06 9.52 18.66
N TRP A 585 3.86 8.51 18.29
CA TRP A 585 4.15 8.14 16.90
C TRP A 585 2.92 7.92 16.01
N HIS A 586 1.77 7.58 16.59
CA HIS A 586 0.52 7.38 15.88
C HIS A 586 0.01 8.66 15.18
N THR A 587 0.50 9.84 15.56
CA THR A 587 0.25 11.10 14.86
C THR A 587 0.86 11.17 13.45
N ARG A 588 1.68 10.19 13.08
CA ARG A 588 2.23 9.98 11.72
C ARG A 588 1.72 8.72 11.05
N PHE A 589 0.84 7.99 11.72
CA PHE A 589 0.34 6.73 11.21
C PHE A 589 -0.86 6.95 10.28
N SER A 590 -0.55 7.28 9.01
CA SER A 590 -1.56 7.61 7.98
C SER A 590 -2.58 6.50 7.71
N HIS A 591 -2.28 5.25 8.09
CA HIS A 591 -3.23 4.14 8.01
C HIS A 591 -4.49 4.36 8.84
N LEU A 592 -4.39 5.04 9.99
CA LEU A 592 -5.56 5.44 10.79
C LEU A 592 -6.55 6.30 9.99
N ILE A 593 -6.03 7.07 9.02
CA ILE A 593 -6.85 7.92 8.16
C ILE A 593 -7.49 7.13 7.02
N ASN A 594 -6.66 6.36 6.31
CA ASN A 594 -7.06 5.72 5.05
C ASN A 594 -7.80 4.39 5.26
N TYR A 595 -7.46 3.66 6.33
CA TYR A 595 -7.88 2.27 6.56
C TYR A 595 -8.46 2.04 7.96
N GLY A 596 -9.00 3.06 8.62
CA GLY A 596 -9.45 2.97 10.02
C GLY A 596 -10.19 1.66 10.33
N ALA A 597 -9.71 0.93 11.35
CA ALA A 597 -10.06 -0.44 11.72
C ALA A 597 -9.76 -1.51 10.65
N GLY A 598 -8.91 -1.19 9.65
CA GLY A 598 -8.59 -2.09 8.53
C GLY A 598 -7.17 -2.65 8.53
N TYR A 599 -6.29 -2.26 9.47
CA TYR A 599 -4.88 -2.68 9.44
C TYR A 599 -4.68 -4.19 9.56
N TYR A 600 -5.57 -4.90 10.22
CA TYR A 600 -5.53 -6.36 10.36
C TYR A 600 -5.50 -7.10 9.02
N SER A 601 -5.99 -6.47 7.96
CA SER A 601 -6.08 -7.04 6.60
C SER A 601 -4.72 -7.50 6.07
N TYR A 602 -3.64 -6.79 6.41
CA TYR A 602 -2.28 -7.20 6.05
C TYR A 602 -1.87 -8.54 6.67
N LEU A 603 -2.28 -8.78 7.90
CA LEU A 603 -2.00 -10.06 8.58
C LEU A 603 -2.84 -11.21 8.03
N TYR A 604 -4.12 -10.94 7.71
CA TYR A 604 -4.98 -11.90 7.02
C TYR A 604 -4.38 -12.32 5.68
N ALA A 605 -4.06 -11.34 4.85
CA ALA A 605 -3.46 -11.58 3.55
C ALA A 605 -2.14 -12.33 3.63
N LYS A 606 -1.31 -12.01 4.61
CA LYS A 606 -0.03 -12.69 4.84
C LYS A 606 -0.22 -14.16 5.24
N CYS A 607 -1.20 -14.50 6.07
CA CYS A 607 -1.55 -15.87 6.39
C CYS A 607 -2.03 -16.65 5.16
N PHE A 608 -2.90 -16.04 4.34
CA PHE A 608 -3.37 -16.66 3.10
C PHE A 608 -2.22 -16.89 2.11
N ALA A 609 -1.39 -15.86 1.89
CA ALA A 609 -0.24 -15.95 0.99
C ALA A 609 0.77 -17.02 1.42
N SER A 610 1.11 -17.09 2.72
CA SER A 610 1.98 -18.13 3.29
C SER A 610 1.43 -19.53 3.04
N THR A 611 0.12 -19.74 3.25
CA THR A 611 -0.52 -21.04 3.03
C THR A 611 -0.58 -21.41 1.55
N ILE A 612 -0.87 -20.44 0.65
CA ILE A 612 -0.85 -20.68 -0.79
C ILE A 612 0.58 -21.01 -1.24
N TRP A 613 1.58 -20.27 -0.75
CA TRP A 613 2.97 -20.55 -1.08
C TRP A 613 3.36 -21.96 -0.67
N GLU A 614 3.09 -22.34 0.59
CA GLU A 614 3.45 -23.67 1.11
C GLU A 614 2.79 -24.81 0.36
N LYS A 615 1.50 -24.68 0.02
CA LYS A 615 0.70 -25.79 -0.55
C LYS A 615 0.67 -25.86 -2.06
N VAL A 616 0.89 -24.72 -2.74
CA VAL A 616 0.69 -24.63 -4.19
C VAL A 616 1.98 -24.32 -4.93
N CYS A 617 2.85 -23.44 -4.36
CA CYS A 617 3.99 -22.90 -5.09
C CYS A 617 5.33 -23.54 -4.71
N ARG A 618 5.49 -23.97 -3.45
CA ARG A 618 6.77 -24.30 -2.87
C ARG A 618 7.54 -25.42 -3.58
N ASP A 619 6.86 -26.43 -4.07
CA ASP A 619 7.52 -27.58 -4.72
C ASP A 619 8.15 -27.19 -6.05
N ASP A 620 7.42 -26.44 -6.87
CA ASP A 620 7.91 -25.87 -8.13
C ASP A 620 7.32 -24.48 -8.40
N PRO A 621 7.98 -23.39 -7.94
CA PRO A 621 7.47 -22.04 -8.08
C PRO A 621 7.46 -21.52 -9.52
N LEU A 622 8.21 -22.14 -10.43
CA LEU A 622 8.29 -21.75 -11.84
C LEU A 622 7.38 -22.62 -12.75
N SER A 623 6.58 -23.50 -12.15
CA SER A 623 5.70 -24.40 -12.88
C SER A 623 4.52 -23.66 -13.54
N LEU A 624 4.32 -23.92 -14.83
CA LEU A 624 3.17 -23.43 -15.58
C LEU A 624 1.84 -23.95 -15.00
N SER A 625 1.81 -25.17 -14.43
CA SER A 625 0.61 -25.73 -13.80
C SER A 625 0.24 -24.99 -12.53
N THR A 626 1.25 -24.62 -11.72
CA THR A 626 1.08 -23.76 -10.53
C THR A 626 0.49 -22.41 -10.92
N GLY A 627 1.09 -21.75 -11.91
CA GLY A 627 0.61 -20.46 -12.38
C GLY A 627 -0.78 -20.53 -13.01
N THR A 628 -1.08 -21.59 -13.75
CA THR A 628 -2.43 -21.84 -14.29
C THR A 628 -3.45 -21.96 -13.16
N ALA A 629 -3.12 -22.68 -12.07
CA ALA A 629 -4.01 -22.80 -10.91
C ALA A 629 -4.22 -21.43 -10.23
N ILE A 630 -3.15 -20.66 -9.99
CA ILE A 630 -3.25 -19.31 -9.41
C ILE A 630 -4.12 -18.41 -10.31
N ARG A 631 -3.86 -18.40 -11.62
CA ARG A 631 -4.62 -17.59 -12.57
C ARG A 631 -6.08 -17.96 -12.60
N THR A 632 -6.42 -19.25 -12.80
CA THR A 632 -7.78 -19.71 -13.06
C THR A 632 -8.64 -19.85 -11.81
N LYS A 633 -8.04 -20.10 -10.65
CA LYS A 633 -8.77 -20.29 -9.39
C LYS A 633 -8.76 -19.04 -8.51
N LEU A 634 -7.88 -18.07 -8.76
CA LEU A 634 -7.75 -16.87 -7.93
C LEU A 634 -7.83 -15.58 -8.75
N LEU A 635 -6.78 -15.24 -9.52
CA LEU A 635 -6.60 -13.91 -10.08
C LEU A 635 -7.69 -13.49 -11.09
N GLN A 636 -8.18 -14.43 -11.92
CA GLN A 636 -9.14 -14.09 -12.97
C GLN A 636 -10.51 -13.67 -12.43
N HIS A 637 -10.81 -13.98 -11.18
CA HIS A 637 -12.14 -13.74 -10.62
C HIS A 637 -12.29 -12.36 -9.96
N GLY A 638 -11.19 -11.64 -9.69
CA GLY A 638 -11.29 -10.36 -8.97
C GLY A 638 -12.22 -10.46 -7.76
N GLY A 639 -13.17 -9.52 -7.65
CA GLY A 639 -14.24 -9.51 -6.66
C GLY A 639 -15.51 -10.26 -7.03
N ALA A 640 -15.59 -10.85 -8.25
CA ALA A 640 -16.79 -11.48 -8.76
C ALA A 640 -17.24 -12.73 -8.00
N LYS A 641 -16.32 -13.40 -7.31
CA LYS A 641 -16.59 -14.57 -6.46
C LYS A 641 -16.22 -14.33 -5.02
N ASP A 642 -16.85 -15.08 -4.12
CA ASP A 642 -16.51 -15.07 -2.72
C ASP A 642 -15.04 -15.50 -2.50
N PRO A 643 -14.19 -14.66 -1.86
CA PRO A 643 -12.77 -14.97 -1.67
C PRO A 643 -12.54 -16.23 -0.85
N SER A 644 -13.45 -16.61 0.06
CA SER A 644 -13.33 -17.86 0.83
C SER A 644 -13.41 -19.08 -0.06
N ASN A 645 -14.26 -19.05 -1.08
CA ASN A 645 -14.38 -20.13 -2.06
C ASN A 645 -13.13 -20.18 -2.96
N LEU A 646 -12.64 -19.02 -3.45
CA LEU A 646 -11.42 -18.94 -4.25
C LEU A 646 -10.20 -19.53 -3.51
N LEU A 647 -10.05 -19.19 -2.22
CA LEU A 647 -8.97 -19.67 -1.37
C LEU A 647 -9.07 -21.19 -1.14
N ARG A 648 -10.29 -21.70 -0.88
CA ARG A 648 -10.52 -23.15 -0.71
C ARG A 648 -10.25 -23.95 -1.97
N ASP A 649 -10.70 -23.43 -3.12
CA ASP A 649 -10.50 -24.06 -4.42
C ASP A 649 -9.02 -24.12 -4.81
N LEU A 650 -8.24 -23.12 -4.42
CA LEU A 650 -6.80 -23.05 -4.74
C LEU A 650 -5.95 -23.87 -3.77
N ALA A 651 -6.13 -23.71 -2.46
CA ALA A 651 -5.24 -24.25 -1.43
C ALA A 651 -5.89 -25.25 -0.47
N GLY A 652 -7.14 -25.62 -0.69
CA GLY A 652 -7.89 -26.59 0.10
C GLY A 652 -8.58 -25.98 1.32
N HIS A 653 -9.47 -26.77 1.94
CA HIS A 653 -10.37 -26.30 3.01
C HIS A 653 -9.67 -25.79 4.26
N SER A 654 -8.45 -26.25 4.54
CA SER A 654 -7.70 -25.89 5.76
C SER A 654 -7.05 -24.50 5.70
N ILE A 655 -7.12 -23.76 4.58
CA ILE A 655 -6.56 -22.40 4.47
C ILE A 655 -7.28 -21.39 5.37
N LEU A 656 -8.53 -21.66 5.69
CA LEU A 656 -9.38 -20.80 6.52
C LEU A 656 -10.43 -21.59 7.27
N ARG A 657 -10.98 -21.01 8.33
CA ARG A 657 -12.09 -21.55 9.10
C ARG A 657 -13.17 -20.50 9.34
N SER A 658 -14.41 -20.94 9.48
CA SER A 658 -15.51 -20.09 9.96
C SER A 658 -15.48 -20.00 11.48
N TYR A 659 -15.63 -18.78 12.01
CA TYR A 659 -15.64 -18.50 13.44
C TYR A 659 -16.53 -17.31 13.75
N ASN A 660 -17.50 -17.46 14.62
CA ASN A 660 -18.43 -16.41 15.07
C ASN A 660 -19.04 -15.57 13.91
N GLY A 661 -19.43 -16.24 12.83
CA GLY A 661 -20.04 -15.58 11.66
C GLY A 661 -19.05 -14.94 10.68
N GLY A 662 -17.77 -14.93 11.00
CA GLY A 662 -16.69 -14.46 10.14
C GLY A 662 -15.74 -15.57 9.69
N ILE A 663 -14.77 -15.19 8.88
CA ILE A 663 -13.71 -16.07 8.38
C ILE A 663 -12.39 -15.69 9.06
N VAL A 664 -11.67 -16.71 9.52
CA VAL A 664 -10.32 -16.57 10.11
C VAL A 664 -9.34 -17.39 9.28
N PRO A 665 -8.17 -16.82 8.87
CA PRO A 665 -7.14 -17.56 8.16
C PRO A 665 -6.47 -18.62 9.06
N ASP A 666 -5.96 -19.69 8.43
CA ASP A 666 -5.03 -20.59 9.10
C ASP A 666 -3.66 -19.91 9.26
N THR A 667 -3.11 -19.96 10.46
CA THR A 667 -1.82 -19.34 10.80
C THR A 667 -0.65 -20.32 10.76
N SER A 668 -0.92 -21.62 10.56
CA SER A 668 0.09 -22.69 10.72
C SER A 668 1.27 -22.52 9.75
N SER A 669 1.02 -22.18 8.50
CA SER A 669 2.08 -21.96 7.50
C SER A 669 2.97 -20.77 7.86
N LEU A 670 2.38 -19.66 8.28
CA LEU A 670 3.11 -18.47 8.73
C LEU A 670 3.94 -18.76 9.99
N CYS A 671 3.37 -19.47 10.95
CA CYS A 671 4.08 -19.86 12.18
C CYS A 671 5.26 -20.79 11.87
N LYS A 672 5.07 -21.76 10.99
CA LYS A 672 6.13 -22.67 10.55
C LYS A 672 7.29 -21.93 9.84
N GLU A 673 6.97 -20.97 8.98
CA GLU A 673 7.98 -20.12 8.32
C GLU A 673 8.84 -19.35 9.33
N MET A 674 8.23 -18.90 10.42
CA MET A 674 8.90 -18.15 11.49
C MET A 674 9.49 -19.01 12.60
N ASN A 675 9.36 -20.35 12.53
CA ASN A 675 9.74 -21.29 13.59
C ASN A 675 9.07 -20.96 14.94
N LEU A 676 7.78 -20.63 14.91
CA LEU A 676 6.92 -20.36 16.06
C LEU A 676 6.32 -21.66 16.61
#